data_92bca8b9d77c0d1d4c06412df7e5400e
#
_entry.id   92bca8b9d77c0d1d4c06412df7e5400e
#
_cell.length_a   1.000
_cell.length_b   1.000
_cell.length_c   1.000
_cell.angle_alpha   90.00
_cell.angle_beta   90.00
_cell.angle_gamma   90.00
#
_symmetry.space_group_name_H-M   'P 1'
#
loop_
_entity.id
_entity.type
_entity.pdbx_description
1 polymer ?
#
loop_
_entity_poly.entity_id
_entity_poly.type
_entity_poly.pdbx_seq_one_letter_code
_entity_poly.pdbx_strand_id
1 'polypeptide(L)'
;MAFFSKMLDFCFIFLMMMMMMTLGSFDGSVGRAGASSPRSVARMDGDIIIGALFSVHHQPPAERVPERKCGEIREQYGIQRVEAMFHTLDLINMDQNLLPNITLGTEIRDSCWHSSVALEQSIEFIRDSLISMRDDKDGISKCLDATPTPQGRIKKPIAGVIGPGSSSVAIQVQNLLQLFDIPQIAYSATSIDLSDKTLYKYFLRVVPSDILQAKAMLDIVKRYNWTYVSAVHTEGNYGESGMEAFKELAAQEGLCIAHTDKIYSNAGEKSFDRLLKKLRERLPKARVVVCFCEGMTVRGLLMAMKRLRVIGEFLLIGSDGWADRDEVIDGFEPEANGGITIKLQSPEVRSFDDYFLSLRLDTNSRNPWFAEFWQYRFQCRIPGHPQENANFKKICKGNESLEDNYVQDSKMGFVINAIYAMAHGLHDMHAVLCPGHVGLCDAMRPIDGSKLLEFLIKSSFTGVSGEDVWFDEKGDAPGRYDIMNLQFIEPNRYDYVLIGTWHEGILNINDDMIQMNKSGMVRSVCSDPCSKGQIKVIRKGEVSCCWICTPCKENEFVQDEFTCKACDLGWWPNPGLTGCEPIIIKYLQWSDIESIIAVAFSCVGILITMFVTLIFILYRDTPVVKSSSRELCYIILAGIFLGYICPFTLLAKPTTTSCYLQRLLVGLSSAMCYSALVTKTNRIARILAGSKKKICTRKPRFMSACAQVIIASILISLQLTLVVTLMIMEPPMPILSYPSIKEVYLICNTSNLGVVAPLGYNGLLIMSCTYYAFKTRNVPANFNEAKYIAFTMYTTCIIWLAFVPIYFGSNYKIITTSFAVSLSVTVALSCMFTPKMYIIIAKPERNVRSAFTTSDVVRMHVGDGKTPCRSNTFLSIFRRKKPSAGNTKWKTSAEGTTHVAQTISACEDQGNRIIKPDSCDKAHNQRLPSAEQEPHIFRY
;
A
#
# COMPACT_ATOMS: atom_id res chain seq x y z
N MET A 1 6.93 29.50 -36.19
CA MET A 1 5.58 29.29 -35.66
C MET A 1 4.52 30.21 -36.26
N ALA A 2 4.80 31.49 -36.58
CA ALA A 2 3.80 32.41 -37.19
C ALA A 2 3.44 32.08 -38.66
N PHE A 3 4.28 31.33 -39.38
CA PHE A 3 4.00 30.94 -40.77
C PHE A 3 3.08 29.70 -40.86
N PHE A 4 3.11 28.83 -39.87
CA PHE A 4 2.25 27.62 -39.77
C PHE A 4 0.82 27.96 -39.33
N SER A 5 0.62 28.99 -38.49
CA SER A 5 -0.69 29.48 -38.08
C SER A 5 -1.47 30.06 -39.27
N LYS A 6 -0.81 30.92 -40.13
CA LYS A 6 -1.47 31.51 -41.30
C LYS A 6 -1.80 30.47 -42.38
N MET A 7 -1.07 29.36 -42.49
CA MET A 7 -1.34 28.30 -43.44
C MET A 7 -2.52 27.42 -42.97
N LEU A 8 -2.71 27.25 -41.65
CA LEU A 8 -3.88 26.58 -41.10
C LEU A 8 -5.19 27.40 -41.31
N ASP A 9 -5.08 28.73 -41.06
CA ASP A 9 -6.24 29.62 -41.27
C ASP A 9 -6.64 29.66 -42.71
N PHE A 10 -5.70 29.64 -43.67
CA PHE A 10 -5.99 29.61 -45.12
C PHE A 10 -6.61 28.26 -45.56
N CYS A 11 -6.14 27.13 -44.99
CA CYS A 11 -6.72 25.83 -45.22
C CYS A 11 -8.16 25.74 -44.67
N PHE A 12 -8.42 26.34 -43.51
CA PHE A 12 -9.74 26.31 -42.88
C PHE A 12 -10.76 27.17 -43.67
N ILE A 13 -10.35 28.32 -44.14
CA ILE A 13 -11.18 29.19 -45.00
C ILE A 13 -11.41 28.53 -46.35
N PHE A 14 -10.42 27.86 -46.95
CA PHE A 14 -10.57 27.14 -48.21
C PHE A 14 -11.49 25.91 -48.10
N LEU A 15 -11.41 25.18 -46.93
CA LEU A 15 -12.33 24.07 -46.64
C LEU A 15 -13.77 24.55 -46.45
N MET A 16 -13.95 25.69 -45.76
CA MET A 16 -15.28 26.30 -45.56
C MET A 16 -15.87 26.82 -46.87
N MET A 17 -15.04 27.36 -47.79
CA MET A 17 -15.44 27.82 -49.10
C MET A 17 -15.81 26.66 -50.05
N MET A 18 -15.06 25.52 -49.96
CA MET A 18 -15.42 24.29 -50.68
C MET A 18 -16.70 23.68 -50.14
N MET A 19 -16.95 23.74 -48.83
CA MET A 19 -18.20 23.25 -48.23
C MET A 19 -19.40 24.11 -48.60
N MET A 20 -19.23 25.42 -48.83
CA MET A 20 -20.27 26.30 -49.33
C MET A 20 -20.53 26.11 -50.82
N MET A 21 -19.55 25.73 -51.64
CA MET A 21 -19.75 25.47 -53.08
C MET A 21 -20.38 24.10 -53.37
N THR A 22 -20.32 23.13 -52.46
CA THR A 22 -21.03 21.83 -52.58
C THR A 22 -22.46 21.87 -52.09
N LEU A 23 -22.92 22.95 -51.44
CA LEU A 23 -24.28 23.19 -51.03
C LEU A 23 -25.13 23.94 -52.10
N GLY A 24 -24.57 24.24 -53.27
CA GLY A 24 -25.21 25.02 -54.34
C GLY A 24 -25.76 24.21 -55.50
N SER A 25 -26.08 22.93 -55.38
CA SER A 25 -26.79 22.18 -56.42
C SER A 25 -27.51 20.98 -55.84
N PHE A 26 -28.57 21.22 -55.14
CA PHE A 26 -29.63 20.24 -54.93
C PHE A 26 -30.94 20.94 -55.28
N ASP A 27 -31.25 20.82 -56.55
CA ASP A 27 -32.55 21.15 -57.07
C ASP A 27 -33.51 19.97 -56.80
N GLY A 28 -34.66 20.28 -56.31
CA GLY A 28 -35.80 19.42 -56.51
C GLY A 28 -36.40 18.71 -55.34
N SER A 29 -37.56 19.04 -55.01
CA SER A 29 -38.58 18.37 -54.21
C SER A 29 -38.27 18.35 -52.69
N VAL A 30 -38.38 19.50 -52.09
CA VAL A 30 -38.79 19.58 -50.67
C VAL A 30 -40.21 18.98 -50.66
N GLY A 31 -40.27 17.67 -50.40
CA GLY A 31 -41.47 17.09 -49.85
C GLY A 31 -41.79 17.90 -48.60
N ARG A 32 -42.93 18.59 -48.60
CA ARG A 32 -43.51 19.20 -47.41
C ARG A 32 -43.32 18.15 -46.27
N ALA A 33 -42.35 18.36 -45.38
CA ALA A 33 -42.35 17.73 -44.07
C ALA A 33 -43.78 18.00 -43.57
N GLY A 34 -44.52 16.94 -43.32
CA GLY A 34 -45.85 17.02 -42.80
C GLY A 34 -45.87 17.99 -41.65
N ALA A 35 -46.71 19.02 -41.71
CA ALA A 35 -46.91 19.91 -40.58
C ALA A 35 -47.23 18.98 -39.39
N SER A 36 -46.34 18.87 -38.40
CA SER A 36 -46.64 18.14 -37.18
C SER A 36 -47.93 18.76 -36.64
N SER A 37 -48.93 17.96 -36.38
CA SER A 37 -50.17 18.45 -35.74
C SER A 37 -49.76 19.22 -34.49
N PRO A 38 -50.32 20.41 -34.22
CA PRO A 38 -49.97 21.21 -33.08
C PRO A 38 -50.13 20.38 -31.81
N ARG A 39 -49.11 20.36 -30.95
CA ARG A 39 -49.14 19.62 -29.65
C ARG A 39 -50.27 20.19 -28.80
N SER A 40 -50.90 19.34 -28.02
CA SER A 40 -51.90 19.74 -27.03
C SER A 40 -51.30 20.63 -25.96
N VAL A 41 -52.02 21.68 -25.56
CA VAL A 41 -51.64 22.64 -24.52
C VAL A 41 -52.80 22.80 -23.57
N ALA A 42 -52.56 22.66 -22.25
CA ALA A 42 -53.57 22.94 -21.24
C ALA A 42 -53.48 24.41 -20.81
N ARG A 43 -54.60 25.10 -20.69
CA ARG A 43 -54.65 26.52 -20.36
C ARG A 43 -55.71 26.85 -19.34
N MET A 44 -55.38 27.80 -18.48
CA MET A 44 -56.28 28.49 -17.57
C MET A 44 -56.02 29.98 -17.65
N ASP A 45 -57.06 30.78 -17.89
CA ASP A 45 -56.95 32.22 -18.00
C ASP A 45 -56.74 32.86 -16.59
N GLY A 46 -56.01 33.97 -16.51
CA GLY A 46 -55.73 34.70 -15.31
C GLY A 46 -55.12 36.10 -15.59
N ASP A 47 -54.94 36.91 -14.59
CA ASP A 47 -54.28 38.23 -14.71
C ASP A 47 -52.79 38.08 -14.96
N ILE A 48 -52.18 37.10 -14.29
CA ILE A 48 -50.78 36.70 -14.47
C ILE A 48 -50.78 35.24 -14.95
N ILE A 49 -49.98 34.94 -16.00
CA ILE A 49 -49.86 33.59 -16.54
C ILE A 49 -48.53 32.96 -16.10
N ILE A 50 -48.59 31.77 -15.51
CA ILE A 50 -47.45 30.95 -15.15
C ILE A 50 -47.33 29.81 -16.18
N GLY A 51 -46.14 29.64 -16.76
CA GLY A 51 -45.82 28.52 -17.62
C GLY A 51 -45.52 27.26 -16.79
N ALA A 52 -45.87 26.08 -17.30
CA ALA A 52 -45.44 24.84 -16.67
C ALA A 52 -44.99 23.79 -17.70
N LEU A 53 -43.95 23.05 -17.36
CA LEU A 53 -43.44 21.95 -18.17
C LEU A 53 -43.51 20.65 -17.36
N PHE A 54 -44.46 19.78 -17.69
CA PHE A 54 -44.59 18.46 -17.07
C PHE A 54 -44.32 17.36 -18.11
N SER A 55 -44.05 16.16 -17.67
CA SER A 55 -43.80 15.02 -18.55
C SER A 55 -45.07 14.17 -18.64
N VAL A 56 -45.98 14.64 -19.44
CA VAL A 56 -47.30 13.97 -19.62
C VAL A 56 -47.13 12.62 -20.31
N HIS A 57 -46.14 12.50 -21.20
CA HIS A 57 -45.78 11.27 -21.88
C HIS A 57 -44.38 10.84 -21.56
N HIS A 58 -44.08 9.55 -21.74
CA HIS A 58 -42.72 9.02 -21.69
C HIS A 58 -41.85 9.61 -22.80
N GLN A 59 -40.56 9.60 -22.57
CA GLN A 59 -39.57 10.04 -23.55
C GLN A 59 -39.67 9.22 -24.85
N PRO A 60 -39.31 9.83 -26.00
CA PRO A 60 -39.25 9.11 -27.25
C PRO A 60 -38.29 7.91 -27.15
N PRO A 61 -38.66 6.71 -27.64
CA PRO A 61 -37.73 5.62 -27.82
C PRO A 61 -36.53 6.06 -28.67
N ALA A 62 -35.35 5.53 -28.46
CA ALA A 62 -34.13 5.94 -29.15
C ALA A 62 -34.26 5.96 -30.69
N GLU A 63 -35.05 5.05 -31.23
CA GLU A 63 -35.30 4.94 -32.66
C GLU A 63 -36.20 6.05 -33.21
N ARG A 64 -37.07 6.67 -32.36
CA ARG A 64 -38.06 7.71 -32.73
C ARG A 64 -37.68 9.11 -32.23
N VAL A 65 -36.53 9.28 -31.66
CA VAL A 65 -36.02 10.60 -31.20
C VAL A 65 -35.99 11.63 -32.34
N PRO A 66 -35.62 11.30 -33.61
CA PRO A 66 -35.61 12.26 -34.69
C PRO A 66 -37.02 12.78 -35.03
N GLU A 67 -38.04 11.97 -34.83
CA GLU A 67 -39.46 12.32 -35.10
C GLU A 67 -40.04 13.15 -33.96
N ARG A 68 -39.36 13.27 -32.81
CA ARG A 68 -39.82 13.90 -31.54
C ARG A 68 -41.22 13.39 -31.12
N LYS A 69 -41.53 12.13 -31.42
CA LYS A 69 -42.81 11.50 -31.08
C LYS A 69 -42.68 10.87 -29.70
N CYS A 70 -43.40 11.39 -28.70
CA CYS A 70 -43.39 10.94 -27.31
C CYS A 70 -43.96 9.51 -27.19
N GLY A 71 -43.65 8.85 -26.08
CA GLY A 71 -44.13 7.51 -25.74
C GLY A 71 -45.57 7.52 -25.21
N GLU A 72 -45.88 6.55 -24.36
CA GLU A 72 -47.19 6.39 -23.73
C GLU A 72 -47.45 7.46 -22.67
N ILE A 73 -48.72 7.69 -22.35
CA ILE A 73 -49.14 8.66 -21.34
C ILE A 73 -48.81 8.18 -19.94
N ARG A 74 -48.52 9.10 -19.04
CA ARG A 74 -48.13 8.83 -17.65
C ARG A 74 -49.12 9.43 -16.67
N GLU A 75 -49.59 8.60 -15.72
CA GLU A 75 -50.42 9.06 -14.62
C GLU A 75 -49.62 9.91 -13.62
N GLN A 76 -48.62 9.29 -12.98
CA GLN A 76 -47.61 10.02 -12.19
C GLN A 76 -46.73 10.86 -13.13
N TYR A 77 -45.97 11.77 -12.70
CA TYR A 77 -45.13 12.66 -13.52
C TYR A 77 -45.85 13.53 -14.52
N GLY A 78 -47.02 13.09 -15.00
CA GLY A 78 -47.80 13.73 -16.06
C GLY A 78 -49.14 14.23 -15.58
N ILE A 79 -50.18 13.39 -15.70
CA ILE A 79 -51.56 13.80 -15.44
C ILE A 79 -51.78 14.32 -14.02
N GLN A 80 -51.26 13.63 -13.01
CA GLN A 80 -51.41 14.09 -11.65
C GLN A 80 -50.79 15.49 -11.43
N ARG A 81 -49.65 15.80 -12.06
CA ARG A 81 -48.93 17.11 -11.94
C ARG A 81 -49.71 18.20 -12.69
N VAL A 82 -50.32 17.88 -13.82
CA VAL A 82 -51.20 18.81 -14.55
C VAL A 82 -52.42 19.18 -13.70
N GLU A 83 -53.07 18.19 -13.11
CA GLU A 83 -54.21 18.40 -12.21
C GLU A 83 -53.83 19.13 -10.92
N ALA A 84 -52.63 18.84 -10.37
CA ALA A 84 -52.10 19.57 -9.22
C ALA A 84 -51.92 21.06 -9.51
N MET A 85 -51.41 21.40 -10.70
CA MET A 85 -51.31 22.80 -11.12
C MET A 85 -52.68 23.49 -11.15
N PHE A 86 -53.69 22.85 -11.74
CA PHE A 86 -55.04 23.42 -11.77
C PHE A 86 -55.66 23.55 -10.38
N HIS A 87 -55.59 22.47 -9.57
CA HIS A 87 -56.13 22.48 -8.22
C HIS A 87 -55.47 23.54 -7.32
N THR A 88 -54.12 23.63 -7.36
CA THR A 88 -53.38 24.58 -6.54
C THR A 88 -53.68 26.01 -6.96
N LEU A 89 -53.79 26.31 -8.24
CA LEU A 89 -54.16 27.66 -8.72
C LEU A 89 -55.58 28.01 -8.37
N ASP A 90 -56.52 27.05 -8.42
CA ASP A 90 -57.90 27.26 -7.98
C ASP A 90 -57.94 27.65 -6.45
N LEU A 91 -57.14 26.94 -5.60
CA LEU A 91 -57.00 27.23 -4.17
C LEU A 91 -56.41 28.62 -3.93
N ILE A 92 -55.31 28.98 -4.64
CA ILE A 92 -54.65 30.27 -4.52
C ILE A 92 -55.58 31.40 -4.93
N ASN A 93 -56.33 31.23 -6.02
CA ASN A 93 -57.27 32.23 -6.52
C ASN A 93 -58.49 32.41 -5.59
N MET A 94 -58.79 31.43 -4.71
CA MET A 94 -59.82 31.51 -3.68
C MET A 94 -59.31 32.14 -2.39
N ASP A 95 -58.00 32.17 -2.15
CA ASP A 95 -57.44 32.75 -0.95
C ASP A 95 -57.40 34.28 -1.01
N GLN A 96 -58.06 34.93 -0.04
CA GLN A 96 -58.13 36.40 0.02
C GLN A 96 -56.83 37.02 0.60
N ASN A 97 -55.96 36.24 1.21
CA ASN A 97 -54.70 36.71 1.79
C ASN A 97 -53.55 36.68 0.80
N LEU A 98 -53.56 35.71 -0.16
CA LEU A 98 -52.51 35.56 -1.12
C LEU A 98 -52.97 36.12 -2.47
N LEU A 99 -52.33 37.18 -2.97
CA LEU A 99 -52.67 37.89 -4.21
C LEU A 99 -54.14 38.36 -4.28
N PRO A 100 -54.62 39.21 -3.34
CA PRO A 100 -56.01 39.61 -3.28
C PRO A 100 -56.43 40.34 -4.58
N ASN A 101 -57.55 39.92 -5.18
CA ASN A 101 -58.08 40.42 -6.46
C ASN A 101 -57.15 40.33 -7.67
N ILE A 102 -56.21 39.43 -7.64
CA ILE A 102 -55.36 39.08 -8.79
C ILE A 102 -55.51 37.57 -9.05
N THR A 103 -55.89 37.21 -10.24
CA THR A 103 -56.07 35.82 -10.64
C THR A 103 -54.83 35.30 -11.34
N LEU A 104 -54.32 34.12 -10.85
CA LEU A 104 -53.25 33.40 -11.53
C LEU A 104 -53.84 32.42 -12.57
N GLY A 105 -53.34 32.46 -13.78
CA GLY A 105 -53.59 31.49 -14.83
C GLY A 105 -52.36 30.69 -15.17
N THR A 106 -52.53 29.67 -16.01
CA THR A 106 -51.38 28.81 -16.42
C THR A 106 -51.47 28.41 -17.89
N GLU A 107 -50.29 28.16 -18.45
CA GLU A 107 -50.12 27.47 -19.73
C GLU A 107 -49.18 26.27 -19.49
N ILE A 108 -49.78 25.05 -19.58
CA ILE A 108 -49.05 23.79 -19.31
C ILE A 108 -48.71 23.12 -20.63
N ARG A 109 -47.48 22.70 -20.81
CA ARG A 109 -46.94 22.02 -21.97
C ARG A 109 -46.21 20.74 -21.62
N ASP A 110 -46.27 19.76 -22.53
CA ASP A 110 -45.62 18.46 -22.32
C ASP A 110 -44.14 18.49 -22.75
N SER A 111 -43.27 18.18 -21.80
CA SER A 111 -41.82 18.07 -22.04
C SER A 111 -41.40 16.69 -22.55
N CYS A 112 -42.27 15.67 -22.42
CA CYS A 112 -41.95 14.25 -22.68
C CYS A 112 -40.64 13.76 -22.06
N TRP A 113 -40.18 14.37 -20.96
CA TRP A 113 -38.90 14.07 -20.32
C TRP A 113 -37.70 14.13 -21.28
N HIS A 114 -37.76 14.95 -22.34
CA HIS A 114 -36.77 15.03 -23.41
C HIS A 114 -36.43 16.47 -23.80
N SER A 115 -35.10 16.76 -23.86
CA SER A 115 -34.60 18.14 -24.05
C SER A 115 -35.07 18.80 -25.32
N SER A 116 -35.06 18.11 -26.46
CA SER A 116 -35.49 18.68 -27.75
C SER A 116 -36.99 19.03 -27.79
N VAL A 117 -37.82 18.23 -27.10
CA VAL A 117 -39.25 18.48 -26.99
C VAL A 117 -39.51 19.65 -26.05
N ALA A 118 -38.87 19.66 -24.88
CA ALA A 118 -39.00 20.72 -23.91
C ALA A 118 -38.52 22.08 -24.45
N LEU A 119 -37.42 22.12 -25.21
CA LEU A 119 -36.96 23.33 -25.91
C LEU A 119 -37.98 23.84 -26.92
N GLU A 120 -38.53 22.93 -27.75
CA GLU A 120 -39.57 23.27 -28.69
C GLU A 120 -40.77 23.93 -27.98
N GLN A 121 -41.24 23.36 -26.86
CA GLN A 121 -42.30 23.89 -26.05
C GLN A 121 -41.93 25.22 -25.36
N SER A 122 -40.70 25.40 -24.94
CA SER A 122 -40.21 26.64 -24.33
C SER A 122 -40.10 27.81 -25.33
N ILE A 123 -39.72 27.50 -26.59
CA ILE A 123 -39.72 28.48 -27.66
C ILE A 123 -41.15 29.00 -27.92
N GLU A 124 -42.18 28.15 -27.86
CA GLU A 124 -43.58 28.54 -28.00
C GLU A 124 -44.04 29.49 -26.88
N PHE A 125 -43.57 29.28 -25.61
CA PHE A 125 -43.80 30.24 -24.52
C PHE A 125 -43.27 31.62 -24.86
N ILE A 126 -42.03 31.70 -25.33
CA ILE A 126 -41.34 32.97 -25.66
C ILE A 126 -41.93 33.63 -26.87
N ARG A 127 -42.22 32.85 -27.92
CA ARG A 127 -42.85 33.37 -29.14
C ARG A 127 -44.17 34.06 -28.83
N ASP A 128 -45.01 33.45 -28.02
CA ASP A 128 -46.32 33.99 -27.67
C ASP A 128 -46.18 35.27 -26.82
N SER A 129 -45.18 35.32 -25.91
CA SER A 129 -44.84 36.52 -25.14
C SER A 129 -44.29 37.65 -25.97
N LEU A 130 -43.41 37.39 -26.96
CA LEU A 130 -42.88 38.39 -27.87
C LEU A 130 -43.91 39.01 -28.78
N ILE A 131 -44.90 38.21 -29.25
CA ILE A 131 -45.98 38.70 -30.09
C ILE A 131 -46.85 39.68 -29.28
N SER A 132 -47.18 39.33 -28.03
CA SER A 132 -47.94 40.19 -27.13
C SER A 132 -47.27 41.53 -26.86
N MET A 133 -45.94 41.53 -26.57
CA MET A 133 -45.13 42.73 -26.35
C MET A 133 -45.05 43.65 -27.59
N ARG A 134 -45.08 43.08 -28.79
CA ARG A 134 -45.07 43.83 -30.06
C ARG A 134 -46.42 44.53 -30.26
N ASP A 135 -47.54 43.86 -30.02
CA ASP A 135 -48.90 44.41 -30.20
C ASP A 135 -49.16 45.57 -29.21
N ASP A 136 -48.62 45.52 -27.98
CA ASP A 136 -48.69 46.58 -26.95
C ASP A 136 -47.87 47.84 -27.34
N LYS A 137 -46.68 47.67 -27.98
CA LYS A 137 -45.82 48.79 -28.39
C LYS A 137 -46.26 49.50 -29.63
N ASP A 138 -46.84 48.79 -30.57
CA ASP A 138 -47.25 49.32 -31.88
C ASP A 138 -48.67 49.94 -31.87
N GLY A 139 -49.25 50.21 -30.69
CA GLY A 139 -50.52 50.98 -30.42
C GLY A 139 -51.37 51.44 -31.54
N ILE A 140 -51.21 50.97 -32.78
CA ILE A 140 -51.88 51.32 -33.96
C ILE A 140 -52.04 50.08 -34.87
N SER A 141 -53.00 49.23 -34.58
CA SER A 141 -53.48 48.32 -35.61
C SER A 141 -54.49 49.06 -36.46
N LYS A 142 -54.00 49.65 -37.45
CA LYS A 142 -54.87 49.97 -38.60
C LYS A 142 -54.55 49.05 -39.77
N CYS A 143 -54.98 47.83 -39.65
CA CYS A 143 -55.30 47.05 -40.82
C CYS A 143 -56.79 47.17 -41.08
N LEU A 144 -57.10 48.16 -41.89
CA LEU A 144 -58.41 48.29 -42.57
C LEU A 144 -58.37 47.31 -43.74
N ASP A 145 -58.81 46.13 -43.50
CA ASP A 145 -59.60 45.28 -44.42
C ASP A 145 -59.94 43.97 -43.73
N ALA A 146 -61.20 43.90 -43.34
CA ALA A 146 -61.66 42.97 -42.39
C ALA A 146 -62.59 41.97 -42.99
N THR A 147 -62.27 40.78 -42.77
CA THR A 147 -63.28 39.74 -42.50
C THR A 147 -63.25 39.47 -41.03
N PRO A 148 -64.38 39.30 -40.32
CA PRO A 148 -64.38 39.07 -38.89
C PRO A 148 -63.85 37.66 -38.59
N THR A 149 -62.58 37.52 -38.35
CA THR A 149 -62.03 36.32 -37.72
C THR A 149 -62.40 36.39 -36.24
N PRO A 150 -62.80 35.27 -35.63
CA PRO A 150 -63.16 35.26 -34.20
C PRO A 150 -62.05 35.82 -33.36
N GLN A 151 -62.39 36.75 -32.44
CA GLN A 151 -61.55 37.48 -31.52
C GLN A 151 -60.29 36.72 -31.10
N GLY A 152 -59.12 37.08 -31.69
CA GLY A 152 -57.82 36.63 -31.19
C GLY A 152 -57.65 37.24 -29.81
N ARG A 153 -57.80 36.45 -28.78
CA ARG A 153 -57.43 36.84 -27.40
C ARG A 153 -55.97 37.24 -27.43
N ILE A 154 -55.65 38.48 -27.02
CA ILE A 154 -54.29 38.93 -26.79
C ILE A 154 -53.75 38.02 -25.76
N LYS A 155 -52.69 37.24 -26.08
CA LYS A 155 -52.01 36.33 -25.14
C LYS A 155 -51.15 37.17 -24.21
N LYS A 156 -51.24 36.88 -22.90
CA LYS A 156 -50.42 37.53 -21.87
C LYS A 156 -49.03 36.89 -21.80
N PRO A 157 -47.96 37.67 -21.54
CA PRO A 157 -46.62 37.15 -21.33
C PRO A 157 -46.57 36.28 -20.07
N ILE A 158 -45.69 35.28 -20.07
CA ILE A 158 -45.45 34.36 -18.94
C ILE A 158 -44.59 35.02 -17.93
N ALA A 159 -44.99 35.03 -16.64
CA ALA A 159 -44.26 35.61 -15.52
C ALA A 159 -43.06 34.77 -15.05
N GLY A 160 -43.21 33.44 -15.10
CA GLY A 160 -42.20 32.47 -14.75
C GLY A 160 -42.60 31.05 -15.17
N VAL A 161 -41.74 30.08 -15.03
CA VAL A 161 -41.97 28.68 -15.46
C VAL A 161 -41.76 27.71 -14.31
N ILE A 162 -42.72 26.77 -14.12
CA ILE A 162 -42.61 25.66 -13.16
C ILE A 162 -42.08 24.43 -13.91
N GLY A 163 -41.04 23.80 -13.42
CA GLY A 163 -40.38 22.65 -14.03
C GLY A 163 -39.37 23.01 -15.13
N PRO A 164 -38.94 22.04 -15.96
CA PRO A 164 -39.30 20.61 -15.95
C PRO A 164 -38.70 19.78 -14.85
N GLY A 165 -39.03 18.49 -14.77
CA GLY A 165 -38.55 17.59 -13.69
C GLY A 165 -37.16 17.02 -13.90
N SER A 166 -36.71 16.82 -15.15
CA SER A 166 -35.36 16.28 -15.46
C SER A 166 -34.32 17.37 -15.41
N SER A 167 -33.20 17.13 -14.73
CA SER A 167 -32.09 18.11 -14.60
C SER A 167 -31.49 18.49 -15.95
N SER A 168 -31.26 17.52 -16.85
CA SER A 168 -30.70 17.78 -18.18
C SER A 168 -31.66 18.60 -19.05
N VAL A 169 -32.94 18.37 -18.90
CA VAL A 169 -33.99 19.13 -19.57
C VAL A 169 -34.10 20.54 -18.98
N ALA A 170 -34.06 20.65 -17.65
CA ALA A 170 -34.11 21.92 -16.92
C ALA A 170 -32.95 22.86 -17.31
N ILE A 171 -31.75 22.34 -17.44
CA ILE A 171 -30.57 23.08 -17.91
C ILE A 171 -30.78 23.65 -19.31
N GLN A 172 -31.28 22.83 -20.24
CA GLN A 172 -31.51 23.29 -21.60
C GLN A 172 -32.65 24.35 -21.69
N VAL A 173 -33.69 24.18 -20.90
CA VAL A 173 -34.80 25.15 -20.80
C VAL A 173 -34.30 26.45 -20.17
N GLN A 174 -33.49 26.38 -19.06
CA GLN A 174 -32.97 27.54 -18.41
C GLN A 174 -32.02 28.35 -19.29
N ASN A 175 -31.18 27.69 -20.08
CA ASN A 175 -30.30 28.36 -21.06
C ASN A 175 -31.08 29.24 -22.04
N LEU A 176 -32.31 28.86 -22.32
CA LEU A 176 -33.20 29.66 -23.18
C LEU A 176 -33.96 30.73 -22.38
N LEU A 177 -34.58 30.38 -21.24
CA LEU A 177 -35.45 31.28 -20.47
C LEU A 177 -34.67 32.44 -19.87
N GLN A 178 -33.45 32.25 -19.45
CA GLN A 178 -32.60 33.32 -18.88
C GLN A 178 -32.26 34.43 -19.87
N LEU A 179 -32.31 34.18 -21.19
CA LEU A 179 -32.10 35.21 -22.20
C LEU A 179 -33.26 36.21 -22.24
N PHE A 180 -34.35 35.88 -21.62
CA PHE A 180 -35.57 36.68 -21.54
C PHE A 180 -35.94 37.07 -20.12
N ASP A 181 -35.00 36.88 -19.18
CA ASP A 181 -35.16 37.19 -17.74
C ASP A 181 -36.36 36.46 -17.12
N ILE A 182 -36.69 35.24 -17.57
CA ILE A 182 -37.83 34.44 -17.07
C ILE A 182 -37.33 33.51 -15.96
N PRO A 183 -37.76 33.68 -14.69
CA PRO A 183 -37.41 32.78 -13.61
C PRO A 183 -38.04 31.39 -13.76
N GLN A 184 -37.28 30.40 -13.40
CA GLN A 184 -37.68 28.98 -13.47
C GLN A 184 -37.59 28.36 -12.05
N ILE A 185 -38.64 27.71 -11.58
CA ILE A 185 -38.69 26.96 -10.32
C ILE A 185 -38.83 25.48 -10.63
N ALA A 186 -37.84 24.70 -10.28
CA ALA A 186 -37.86 23.25 -10.47
C ALA A 186 -38.40 22.53 -9.21
N TYR A 187 -39.13 21.47 -9.43
CA TYR A 187 -39.73 20.63 -8.39
C TYR A 187 -39.07 19.25 -8.28
N SER A 188 -38.09 18.93 -9.16
CA SER A 188 -37.49 17.60 -9.21
C SER A 188 -36.08 17.60 -9.82
N ALA A 189 -35.56 18.70 -10.37
CA ALA A 189 -34.25 18.80 -10.97
C ALA A 189 -33.19 19.09 -9.90
N THR A 190 -32.40 18.08 -9.54
CA THR A 190 -31.51 18.07 -8.38
C THR A 190 -30.04 18.22 -8.73
N SER A 191 -29.64 18.18 -10.03
CA SER A 191 -28.23 18.28 -10.45
C SER A 191 -27.47 19.44 -9.78
N ILE A 192 -26.26 19.19 -9.37
CA ILE A 192 -25.36 20.15 -8.72
C ILE A 192 -25.04 21.32 -9.66
N ASP A 193 -24.97 21.09 -10.97
CA ASP A 193 -24.68 22.12 -11.97
C ASP A 193 -25.62 23.31 -11.85
N LEU A 194 -26.89 23.06 -11.51
CA LEU A 194 -27.95 24.08 -11.39
C LEU A 194 -27.78 25.03 -10.20
N SER A 195 -26.91 24.69 -9.24
CA SER A 195 -26.56 25.57 -8.12
C SER A 195 -25.56 26.67 -8.51
N ASP A 196 -24.96 26.62 -9.70
CA ASP A 196 -24.06 27.66 -10.19
C ASP A 196 -24.83 28.84 -10.74
N LYS A 197 -24.93 29.90 -9.93
CA LYS A 197 -25.64 31.14 -10.34
C LYS A 197 -24.89 32.01 -11.35
N THR A 198 -23.64 31.71 -11.64
CA THR A 198 -22.93 32.36 -12.75
C THR A 198 -23.44 31.86 -14.10
N LEU A 199 -23.91 30.61 -14.18
CA LEU A 199 -24.47 29.99 -15.37
C LEU A 199 -26.00 30.02 -15.42
N TYR A 200 -26.66 29.84 -14.27
CA TYR A 200 -28.10 29.64 -14.15
C TYR A 200 -28.74 30.64 -13.17
N LYS A 201 -28.60 31.93 -13.45
CA LYS A 201 -29.00 33.02 -12.56
C LYS A 201 -30.47 32.95 -12.16
N TYR A 202 -31.37 32.68 -13.12
CA TYR A 202 -32.82 32.69 -12.97
C TYR A 202 -33.44 31.35 -12.57
N PHE A 203 -32.63 30.42 -12.10
CA PHE A 203 -33.06 29.09 -11.66
C PHE A 203 -33.19 29.00 -10.13
N LEU A 204 -34.33 28.47 -9.68
CA LEU A 204 -34.57 28.08 -8.27
C LEU A 204 -35.14 26.68 -8.24
N ARG A 205 -35.08 26.04 -7.08
CA ARG A 205 -35.69 24.73 -6.87
C ARG A 205 -36.15 24.53 -5.43
N VAL A 206 -37.31 23.89 -5.28
CA VAL A 206 -37.88 23.49 -3.98
C VAL A 206 -37.38 22.12 -3.54
N VAL A 207 -36.45 21.53 -4.24
CA VAL A 207 -35.72 20.28 -3.93
C VAL A 207 -34.26 20.55 -3.64
N PRO A 208 -33.61 19.74 -2.79
CA PRO A 208 -32.19 19.93 -2.47
C PRO A 208 -31.25 19.57 -3.64
N SER A 209 -30.02 20.01 -3.54
CA SER A 209 -28.93 19.66 -4.45
C SER A 209 -28.45 18.23 -4.23
N ASP A 210 -28.08 17.53 -5.33
CA ASP A 210 -27.57 16.14 -5.30
C ASP A 210 -26.28 15.95 -4.49
N ILE A 211 -25.56 17.02 -4.17
CA ILE A 211 -24.41 16.93 -3.26
C ILE A 211 -24.80 16.39 -1.88
N LEU A 212 -25.97 16.78 -1.39
CA LEU A 212 -26.50 16.32 -0.11
C LEU A 212 -26.96 14.87 -0.20
N GLN A 213 -27.54 14.48 -1.32
CA GLN A 213 -27.91 13.09 -1.59
C GLN A 213 -26.70 12.18 -1.70
N ALA A 214 -25.66 12.60 -2.43
CA ALA A 214 -24.40 11.86 -2.53
C ALA A 214 -23.77 11.67 -1.14
N LYS A 215 -23.85 12.68 -0.26
CA LYS A 215 -23.40 12.58 1.12
C LYS A 215 -24.21 11.58 1.94
N ALA A 216 -25.54 11.60 1.79
CA ALA A 216 -26.42 10.62 2.43
C ALA A 216 -26.11 9.19 1.98
N MET A 217 -25.86 8.95 0.67
CA MET A 217 -25.46 7.65 0.13
C MET A 217 -24.11 7.20 0.71
N LEU A 218 -23.14 8.12 0.82
CA LEU A 218 -21.84 7.82 1.41
C LEU A 218 -21.98 7.45 2.89
N ASP A 219 -22.79 8.18 3.66
CA ASP A 219 -23.01 7.91 5.08
C ASP A 219 -23.64 6.52 5.30
N ILE A 220 -24.56 6.08 4.40
CA ILE A 220 -25.10 4.71 4.41
C ILE A 220 -23.98 3.68 4.15
N VAL A 221 -23.15 3.91 3.14
CA VAL A 221 -22.02 3.01 2.80
C VAL A 221 -21.03 2.91 3.96
N LYS A 222 -20.70 4.02 4.62
CA LYS A 222 -19.83 4.08 5.80
C LYS A 222 -20.43 3.35 7.00
N ARG A 223 -21.73 3.51 7.24
CA ARG A 223 -22.46 2.87 8.38
C ARG A 223 -22.27 1.36 8.40
N TYR A 224 -22.23 0.72 7.21
CA TYR A 224 -22.11 -0.73 7.07
C TYR A 224 -20.68 -1.20 6.76
N ASN A 225 -19.67 -0.32 6.87
CA ASN A 225 -18.27 -0.63 6.60
C ASN A 225 -18.01 -1.21 5.18
N TRP A 226 -18.75 -0.77 4.19
CA TRP A 226 -18.51 -1.14 2.81
C TRP A 226 -17.40 -0.26 2.23
N THR A 227 -16.18 -0.75 2.22
CA THR A 227 -15.00 0.01 1.77
C THR A 227 -14.70 -0.11 0.28
N TYR A 228 -15.41 -1.02 -0.41
CA TYR A 228 -15.18 -1.30 -1.82
C TYR A 228 -16.51 -1.54 -2.54
N VAL A 229 -16.97 -0.55 -3.31
CA VAL A 229 -18.28 -0.55 -3.96
C VAL A 229 -18.15 -0.37 -5.47
N SER A 230 -19.12 -0.88 -6.24
CA SER A 230 -19.28 -0.54 -7.65
C SER A 230 -20.23 0.65 -7.79
N ALA A 231 -20.08 1.42 -8.84
CA ALA A 231 -20.90 2.60 -9.10
C ALA A 231 -21.49 2.54 -10.50
N VAL A 232 -22.76 2.90 -10.63
CA VAL A 232 -23.48 3.02 -11.90
C VAL A 232 -24.25 4.33 -11.89
N HIS A 233 -24.31 5.03 -13.02
CA HIS A 233 -25.14 6.21 -13.13
C HIS A 233 -25.80 6.32 -14.50
N THR A 234 -26.94 7.01 -14.52
CA THR A 234 -27.59 7.37 -15.78
C THR A 234 -26.74 8.42 -16.51
N GLU A 235 -26.63 8.30 -17.83
CA GLU A 235 -25.93 9.27 -18.65
C GLU A 235 -26.78 10.55 -18.76
N GLY A 236 -26.20 11.70 -18.44
CA GLY A 236 -26.82 13.01 -18.37
C GLY A 236 -26.47 13.74 -17.05
N ASN A 237 -26.80 15.04 -16.98
CA ASN A 237 -26.35 15.92 -15.87
C ASN A 237 -26.75 15.41 -14.48
N TYR A 238 -27.92 14.81 -14.30
CA TYR A 238 -28.32 14.24 -13.01
C TYR A 238 -27.38 13.13 -12.56
N GLY A 239 -27.23 12.10 -13.38
CA GLY A 239 -26.42 10.94 -13.01
C GLY A 239 -24.90 11.25 -12.97
N GLU A 240 -24.41 12.06 -13.92
CA GLU A 240 -22.99 12.39 -14.01
C GLU A 240 -22.55 13.29 -12.86
N SER A 241 -23.26 14.39 -12.58
CA SER A 241 -22.88 15.32 -11.51
C SER A 241 -23.05 14.69 -10.11
N GLY A 242 -24.14 13.94 -9.89
CA GLY A 242 -24.36 13.25 -8.62
C GLY A 242 -23.32 12.16 -8.36
N MET A 243 -22.95 11.38 -9.39
CA MET A 243 -21.89 10.37 -9.25
C MET A 243 -20.52 10.99 -9.07
N GLU A 244 -20.22 12.13 -9.71
CA GLU A 244 -18.94 12.81 -9.51
C GLU A 244 -18.80 13.33 -8.08
N ALA A 245 -19.87 13.96 -7.54
CA ALA A 245 -19.90 14.35 -6.12
C ALA A 245 -19.72 13.15 -5.18
N PHE A 246 -20.37 12.02 -5.47
CA PHE A 246 -20.17 10.80 -4.68
C PHE A 246 -18.71 10.32 -4.74
N LYS A 247 -18.06 10.35 -5.90
CA LYS A 247 -16.65 9.96 -6.05
C LYS A 247 -15.71 10.88 -5.28
N GLU A 248 -15.93 12.19 -5.34
CA GLU A 248 -15.11 13.16 -4.60
C GLU A 248 -15.23 12.95 -3.09
N LEU A 249 -16.46 12.82 -2.58
CA LEU A 249 -16.72 12.54 -1.18
C LEU A 249 -16.16 11.17 -0.74
N ALA A 250 -16.31 10.14 -1.59
CA ALA A 250 -15.76 8.80 -1.36
C ALA A 250 -14.23 8.80 -1.27
N ALA A 251 -13.57 9.58 -2.14
CA ALA A 251 -12.11 9.72 -2.13
C ALA A 251 -11.60 10.41 -0.86
N GLN A 252 -12.32 11.44 -0.36
CA GLN A 252 -11.98 12.13 0.89
C GLN A 252 -12.08 11.21 2.11
N GLU A 253 -13.03 10.28 2.12
CA GLU A 253 -13.30 9.34 3.21
C GLU A 253 -12.63 7.97 3.06
N GLY A 254 -11.78 7.80 2.03
CA GLY A 254 -11.03 6.56 1.81
C GLY A 254 -11.86 5.37 1.31
N LEU A 255 -13.07 5.62 0.81
CA LEU A 255 -13.90 4.63 0.13
C LEU A 255 -13.39 4.41 -1.31
N CYS A 256 -13.22 3.16 -1.70
CA CYS A 256 -12.78 2.83 -3.06
C CYS A 256 -13.92 2.37 -3.96
N ILE A 257 -13.92 2.88 -5.17
CA ILE A 257 -14.87 2.48 -6.20
C ILE A 257 -14.18 1.46 -7.12
N ALA A 258 -14.74 0.25 -7.15
CA ALA A 258 -14.23 -0.89 -7.91
C ALA A 258 -14.34 -0.68 -9.41
N HIS A 259 -15.47 -0.13 -9.83
CA HIS A 259 -15.80 0.14 -11.21
C HIS A 259 -16.88 1.20 -11.29
N THR A 260 -16.77 2.11 -12.27
CA THR A 260 -17.81 3.07 -12.59
C THR A 260 -18.20 2.88 -14.04
N ASP A 261 -19.51 2.80 -14.30
CA ASP A 261 -20.03 2.74 -15.67
C ASP A 261 -21.28 3.62 -15.81
N LYS A 262 -21.53 4.11 -17.01
CA LYS A 262 -22.70 4.95 -17.33
C LYS A 262 -23.55 4.33 -18.43
N ILE A 263 -24.82 4.62 -18.41
CA ILE A 263 -25.78 4.08 -19.37
C ILE A 263 -26.98 5.03 -19.57
N TYR A 264 -27.45 5.16 -20.77
CA TYR A 264 -28.69 5.88 -21.03
C TYR A 264 -29.92 5.14 -20.49
N SER A 265 -30.88 5.86 -19.95
CA SER A 265 -32.13 5.29 -19.43
C SER A 265 -32.95 4.55 -20.48
N ASN A 266 -32.84 4.93 -21.75
CA ASN A 266 -33.47 4.29 -22.89
C ASN A 266 -32.57 3.34 -23.68
N ALA A 267 -31.44 2.93 -23.13
CA ALA A 267 -30.49 2.03 -23.77
C ALA A 267 -31.13 0.65 -24.05
N GLY A 268 -30.73 0.01 -25.14
CA GLY A 268 -31.17 -1.34 -25.45
C GLY A 268 -30.69 -2.41 -24.47
N GLU A 269 -31.42 -3.52 -24.35
CA GLU A 269 -31.18 -4.64 -23.41
C GLU A 269 -29.75 -5.15 -23.39
N LYS A 270 -29.10 -5.28 -24.57
CA LYS A 270 -27.72 -5.75 -24.70
C LYS A 270 -26.70 -4.84 -23.98
N SER A 271 -27.02 -3.56 -23.82
CA SER A 271 -26.15 -2.60 -23.11
C SER A 271 -26.21 -2.83 -21.61
N PHE A 272 -27.40 -3.05 -21.05
CA PHE A 272 -27.58 -3.42 -19.65
C PHE A 272 -26.97 -4.77 -19.33
N ASP A 273 -27.09 -5.77 -20.21
CA ASP A 273 -26.47 -7.08 -20.03
C ASP A 273 -24.93 -6.98 -20.01
N ARG A 274 -24.35 -6.11 -20.84
CA ARG A 274 -22.91 -5.86 -20.88
C ARG A 274 -22.44 -5.16 -19.59
N LEU A 275 -23.18 -4.17 -19.14
CA LEU A 275 -22.94 -3.46 -17.89
C LEU A 275 -22.92 -4.45 -16.70
N LEU A 276 -23.95 -5.27 -16.59
CA LEU A 276 -24.07 -6.23 -15.50
C LEU A 276 -22.96 -7.29 -15.51
N LYS A 277 -22.50 -7.73 -16.68
CA LYS A 277 -21.33 -8.61 -16.81
C LYS A 277 -20.05 -7.96 -16.27
N LYS A 278 -19.81 -6.67 -16.58
CA LYS A 278 -18.66 -5.92 -16.04
C LYS A 278 -18.74 -5.80 -14.51
N LEU A 279 -19.92 -5.54 -13.95
CA LEU A 279 -20.10 -5.50 -12.51
C LEU A 279 -19.79 -6.88 -11.87
N ARG A 280 -20.24 -7.95 -12.53
CA ARG A 280 -20.02 -9.32 -12.05
C ARG A 280 -18.54 -9.73 -12.03
N GLU A 281 -17.71 -9.18 -12.91
CA GLU A 281 -16.25 -9.39 -12.91
C GLU A 281 -15.58 -8.93 -11.62
N ARG A 282 -16.21 -8.04 -10.84
CA ARG A 282 -15.70 -7.54 -9.55
C ARG A 282 -16.17 -8.33 -8.33
N LEU A 283 -17.03 -9.31 -8.53
CA LEU A 283 -17.47 -10.22 -7.47
C LEU A 283 -16.33 -11.19 -7.04
N PRO A 284 -16.36 -11.66 -5.79
CA PRO A 284 -17.34 -11.37 -4.73
C PRO A 284 -17.02 -10.12 -3.89
N LYS A 285 -16.01 -9.32 -4.23
CA LYS A 285 -15.48 -8.24 -3.39
C LYS A 285 -16.33 -6.97 -3.41
N ALA A 286 -16.82 -6.56 -4.59
CA ALA A 286 -17.66 -5.38 -4.76
C ALA A 286 -19.11 -5.79 -5.00
N ARG A 287 -19.82 -6.19 -3.95
CA ARG A 287 -21.21 -6.64 -4.01
C ARG A 287 -22.21 -5.50 -3.91
N VAL A 288 -21.83 -4.38 -3.32
CA VAL A 288 -22.68 -3.20 -3.20
C VAL A 288 -22.51 -2.35 -4.46
N VAL A 289 -23.61 -1.99 -5.07
CA VAL A 289 -23.67 -1.12 -6.26
C VAL A 289 -24.40 0.16 -5.90
N VAL A 290 -23.67 1.26 -5.90
CA VAL A 290 -24.24 2.61 -5.73
C VAL A 290 -24.74 3.08 -7.08
N CYS A 291 -26.04 3.31 -7.17
CA CYS A 291 -26.72 3.69 -8.41
C CYS A 291 -27.26 5.12 -8.31
N PHE A 292 -26.58 6.07 -8.95
CA PHE A 292 -27.11 7.42 -9.15
C PHE A 292 -27.90 7.46 -10.45
N CYS A 293 -29.11 6.93 -10.40
CA CYS A 293 -29.83 6.46 -11.57
C CYS A 293 -31.26 7.00 -11.63
N GLU A 294 -31.70 7.36 -12.84
CA GLU A 294 -33.12 7.53 -13.11
C GLU A 294 -33.86 6.18 -13.01
N GLY A 295 -35.13 6.19 -12.63
CA GLY A 295 -35.93 4.99 -12.41
C GLY A 295 -35.91 3.99 -13.56
N MET A 296 -35.98 4.47 -14.81
CA MET A 296 -35.93 3.60 -16.00
C MET A 296 -34.55 2.93 -16.18
N THR A 297 -33.48 3.55 -15.72
CA THR A 297 -32.14 2.93 -15.69
C THR A 297 -32.09 1.80 -14.68
N VAL A 298 -32.64 2.02 -13.48
CA VAL A 298 -32.75 0.98 -12.45
C VAL A 298 -33.59 -0.20 -12.97
N ARG A 299 -34.76 0.09 -13.56
CA ARG A 299 -35.60 -0.92 -14.17
C ARG A 299 -34.88 -1.73 -15.26
N GLY A 300 -34.11 -1.09 -16.12
CA GLY A 300 -33.29 -1.74 -17.13
C GLY A 300 -32.22 -2.67 -16.52
N LEU A 301 -31.61 -2.26 -15.37
CA LEU A 301 -30.66 -3.06 -14.63
C LEU A 301 -31.32 -4.29 -13.99
N LEU A 302 -32.47 -4.12 -13.35
CA LEU A 302 -33.27 -5.22 -12.78
C LEU A 302 -33.70 -6.22 -13.85
N MET A 303 -34.17 -5.74 -15.03
CA MET A 303 -34.47 -6.60 -16.18
C MET A 303 -33.26 -7.44 -16.62
N ALA A 304 -32.08 -6.84 -16.66
CA ALA A 304 -30.83 -7.55 -16.98
C ALA A 304 -30.48 -8.57 -15.90
N MET A 305 -30.67 -8.24 -14.59
CA MET A 305 -30.46 -9.16 -13.49
C MET A 305 -31.35 -10.41 -13.62
N LYS A 306 -32.62 -10.24 -13.97
CA LYS A 306 -33.54 -11.35 -14.22
C LYS A 306 -33.11 -12.21 -15.41
N ARG A 307 -32.74 -11.59 -16.55
CA ARG A 307 -32.25 -12.31 -17.74
C ARG A 307 -30.98 -13.11 -17.46
N LEU A 308 -30.06 -12.56 -16.70
CA LEU A 308 -28.76 -13.19 -16.38
C LEU A 308 -28.81 -14.08 -15.12
N ARG A 309 -29.96 -14.17 -14.45
CA ARG A 309 -30.19 -14.98 -13.23
C ARG A 309 -29.18 -14.71 -12.11
N VAL A 310 -28.99 -13.44 -11.78
CA VAL A 310 -28.02 -12.98 -10.76
C VAL A 310 -28.71 -12.46 -9.50
N ILE A 311 -29.85 -13.02 -9.15
CA ILE A 311 -30.64 -12.62 -7.98
C ILE A 311 -29.81 -12.79 -6.72
N GLY A 312 -29.72 -11.76 -5.88
CA GLY A 312 -29.03 -11.76 -4.60
C GLY A 312 -27.50 -11.70 -4.70
N GLU A 313 -26.89 -11.59 -5.90
CA GLU A 313 -25.45 -11.39 -6.05
C GLU A 313 -25.06 -9.95 -5.70
N PHE A 314 -25.93 -8.97 -5.96
CA PHE A 314 -25.71 -7.55 -5.72
C PHE A 314 -26.67 -6.98 -4.69
N LEU A 315 -26.22 -5.97 -3.94
CA LEU A 315 -27.04 -5.07 -3.15
C LEU A 315 -27.02 -3.70 -3.83
N LEU A 316 -28.22 -3.20 -4.21
CA LEU A 316 -28.33 -1.90 -4.85
C LEU A 316 -28.61 -0.80 -3.81
N ILE A 317 -27.87 0.31 -3.90
CA ILE A 317 -28.19 1.56 -3.19
C ILE A 317 -28.62 2.56 -4.25
N GLY A 318 -29.89 2.93 -4.24
CA GLY A 318 -30.49 3.79 -5.24
C GLY A 318 -30.65 5.23 -4.77
N SER A 319 -30.52 6.16 -5.72
CA SER A 319 -30.82 7.57 -5.53
C SER A 319 -32.34 7.83 -5.56
N ASP A 320 -32.75 9.09 -5.38
CA ASP A 320 -34.14 9.52 -5.43
C ASP A 320 -34.80 9.29 -6.82
N GLY A 321 -33.98 8.96 -7.81
CA GLY A 321 -34.42 8.46 -9.10
C GLY A 321 -35.14 7.11 -9.02
N TRP A 322 -34.85 6.29 -8.04
CA TRP A 322 -35.58 5.06 -7.71
C TRP A 322 -36.60 5.31 -6.59
N ALA A 323 -36.16 5.84 -5.46
CA ALA A 323 -37.00 6.12 -4.25
C ALA A 323 -37.85 4.90 -3.84
N ASP A 324 -39.18 5.13 -3.67
CA ASP A 324 -40.19 4.12 -3.32
C ASP A 324 -41.14 3.83 -4.46
N ARG A 325 -40.66 3.90 -5.71
CA ARG A 325 -41.54 3.81 -6.90
C ARG A 325 -41.78 2.39 -7.36
N ASP A 326 -43.02 1.93 -7.28
CA ASP A 326 -43.44 0.60 -7.74
C ASP A 326 -43.23 0.44 -9.26
N GLU A 327 -43.39 1.50 -10.05
CA GLU A 327 -43.14 1.50 -11.51
C GLU A 327 -41.75 0.97 -11.85
N VAL A 328 -40.75 1.19 -10.98
CA VAL A 328 -39.39 0.79 -11.22
C VAL A 328 -39.19 -0.71 -10.98
N ILE A 329 -39.87 -1.28 -10.00
CA ILE A 329 -39.70 -2.67 -9.57
C ILE A 329 -40.77 -3.63 -10.09
N ASP A 330 -41.88 -3.13 -10.58
CA ASP A 330 -43.05 -3.95 -11.05
C ASP A 330 -42.61 -5.08 -11.99
N GLY A 331 -42.82 -6.34 -11.55
CA GLY A 331 -42.39 -7.58 -12.21
C GLY A 331 -40.93 -7.97 -12.01
N PHE A 332 -40.17 -7.22 -11.18
CA PHE A 332 -38.74 -7.44 -10.88
C PHE A 332 -38.41 -7.31 -9.37
N GLU A 333 -39.44 -7.44 -8.53
CA GLU A 333 -39.35 -7.28 -7.09
C GLU A 333 -38.32 -8.25 -6.45
N PRO A 334 -38.20 -9.53 -6.86
CA PRO A 334 -37.20 -10.43 -6.34
C PRO A 334 -35.76 -10.01 -6.61
N GLU A 335 -35.53 -9.35 -7.77
CA GLU A 335 -34.22 -8.83 -8.17
C GLU A 335 -33.84 -7.59 -7.37
N ALA A 336 -34.85 -6.78 -7.00
CA ALA A 336 -34.66 -5.53 -6.25
C ALA A 336 -34.66 -5.74 -4.72
N ASN A 337 -35.07 -6.91 -4.24
CA ASN A 337 -35.23 -7.21 -2.82
C ASN A 337 -33.96 -6.96 -1.99
N GLY A 338 -34.10 -6.29 -0.86
CA GLY A 338 -33.00 -5.88 0.03
C GLY A 338 -32.34 -4.56 -0.41
N GLY A 339 -32.76 -3.99 -1.55
CA GLY A 339 -32.25 -2.70 -2.01
C GLY A 339 -32.54 -1.57 -1.02
N ILE A 340 -31.58 -0.67 -0.88
CA ILE A 340 -31.73 0.53 -0.06
C ILE A 340 -31.90 1.72 -0.99
N THR A 341 -32.92 2.54 -0.79
CA THR A 341 -33.18 3.70 -1.64
C THR A 341 -33.27 4.97 -0.80
N ILE A 342 -32.93 6.09 -1.42
CA ILE A 342 -33.08 7.41 -0.82
C ILE A 342 -34.29 8.06 -1.47
N LYS A 343 -35.21 8.54 -0.63
CA LYS A 343 -36.39 9.28 -1.03
C LYS A 343 -36.30 10.69 -0.49
N LEU A 344 -36.61 11.69 -1.31
CA LEU A 344 -36.84 13.03 -0.80
C LEU A 344 -38.06 13.03 0.12
N GLN A 345 -37.89 13.57 1.34
CA GLN A 345 -39.00 13.63 2.29
C GLN A 345 -40.09 14.53 1.76
N SER A 346 -41.19 13.90 1.37
CA SER A 346 -42.41 14.57 0.85
C SER A 346 -43.61 13.79 1.36
N PRO A 347 -44.27 14.28 2.41
CA PRO A 347 -45.53 13.68 2.88
C PRO A 347 -46.63 13.74 1.82
N GLU A 348 -47.56 12.78 1.88
CA GLU A 348 -48.71 12.73 0.99
C GLU A 348 -49.63 13.93 1.21
N VAL A 349 -50.12 14.48 0.11
CA VAL A 349 -51.03 15.63 0.10
C VAL A 349 -52.45 15.11 -0.07
N ARG A 350 -53.18 14.88 1.03
CA ARG A 350 -54.53 14.30 1.02
C ARG A 350 -55.58 15.18 0.33
N SER A 351 -55.45 16.51 0.40
CA SER A 351 -56.35 17.42 -0.32
C SER A 351 -56.27 17.27 -1.80
N PHE A 352 -55.14 16.89 -2.34
CA PHE A 352 -54.98 16.56 -3.75
C PHE A 352 -55.63 15.21 -4.09
N ASP A 353 -55.51 14.20 -3.23
CA ASP A 353 -56.11 12.88 -3.43
C ASP A 353 -57.62 13.00 -3.51
N ASP A 354 -58.24 13.72 -2.58
CA ASP A 354 -59.68 13.97 -2.58
C ASP A 354 -60.14 14.64 -3.90
N TYR A 355 -59.35 15.59 -4.40
CA TYR A 355 -59.61 16.26 -5.66
C TYR A 355 -59.46 15.30 -6.85
N PHE A 356 -58.31 14.63 -6.95
CA PHE A 356 -57.95 13.80 -8.11
C PHE A 356 -58.92 12.61 -8.29
N LEU A 357 -59.24 11.95 -7.16
CA LEU A 357 -60.16 10.80 -7.17
C LEU A 357 -61.61 11.19 -7.50
N SER A 358 -61.96 12.47 -7.30
CA SER A 358 -63.30 13.01 -7.72
C SER A 358 -63.42 13.28 -9.23
N LEU A 359 -62.31 13.33 -9.96
CA LEU A 359 -62.29 13.65 -11.37
C LEU A 359 -63.00 12.58 -12.22
N ARG A 360 -63.75 13.04 -13.21
CA ARG A 360 -64.47 12.21 -14.17
C ARG A 360 -64.27 12.72 -15.58
N LEU A 361 -64.49 11.85 -16.56
CA LEU A 361 -64.28 12.14 -17.97
C LEU A 361 -65.16 13.30 -18.48
N ASP A 362 -66.38 13.38 -17.98
CA ASP A 362 -67.36 14.39 -18.37
C ASP A 362 -67.12 15.77 -17.72
N THR A 363 -66.49 15.79 -16.56
CA THR A 363 -66.29 17.03 -15.80
C THR A 363 -64.91 17.70 -16.04
N ASN A 364 -63.90 16.95 -16.51
CA ASN A 364 -62.60 17.49 -16.75
C ASN A 364 -62.29 17.88 -18.19
N SER A 365 -62.77 19.05 -18.57
CA SER A 365 -62.56 19.62 -19.93
C SER A 365 -61.32 20.51 -20.05
N ARG A 366 -60.67 20.87 -18.91
CA ARG A 366 -59.47 21.72 -18.83
C ARG A 366 -58.21 21.02 -19.28
N ASN A 367 -58.12 19.72 -19.01
CA ASN A 367 -56.97 18.91 -19.32
C ASN A 367 -57.12 18.18 -20.66
N PRO A 368 -56.43 18.62 -21.71
CA PRO A 368 -56.58 18.04 -23.06
C PRO A 368 -56.04 16.59 -23.17
N TRP A 369 -55.28 16.12 -22.19
CA TRP A 369 -54.73 14.77 -22.15
C TRP A 369 -55.58 13.82 -21.29
N PHE A 370 -56.61 14.31 -20.60
CA PHE A 370 -57.36 13.50 -19.65
C PHE A 370 -58.14 12.35 -20.33
N ALA A 371 -58.68 12.57 -21.52
CA ALA A 371 -59.37 11.54 -22.32
C ALA A 371 -58.41 10.44 -22.79
N GLU A 372 -57.17 10.78 -23.16
CA GLU A 372 -56.14 9.81 -23.52
C GLU A 372 -55.72 9.00 -22.29
N PHE A 373 -55.49 9.67 -21.15
CA PHE A 373 -55.19 9.03 -19.88
C PHE A 373 -56.30 8.06 -19.46
N TRP A 374 -57.56 8.47 -19.51
CA TRP A 374 -58.68 7.62 -19.13
C TRP A 374 -58.73 6.33 -19.95
N GLN A 375 -58.58 6.46 -21.27
CA GLN A 375 -58.53 5.30 -22.16
C GLN A 375 -57.38 4.35 -21.85
N TYR A 376 -56.20 4.88 -21.56
CA TYR A 376 -55.02 4.11 -21.23
C TYR A 376 -55.17 3.42 -19.88
N ARG A 377 -55.63 4.11 -18.84
CA ARG A 377 -55.82 3.63 -17.48
C ARG A 377 -56.82 2.47 -17.41
N PHE A 378 -57.96 2.60 -18.08
CA PHE A 378 -59.04 1.60 -18.05
C PHE A 378 -59.04 0.64 -19.23
N GLN A 379 -58.04 0.72 -20.11
CA GLN A 379 -57.89 -0.13 -21.31
C GLN A 379 -59.20 -0.13 -22.13
N CYS A 380 -59.84 1.07 -22.36
CA CYS A 380 -61.10 1.28 -23.04
C CYS A 380 -60.97 2.40 -24.07
N ARG A 381 -61.86 2.42 -25.08
CA ARG A 381 -61.98 3.50 -26.09
C ARG A 381 -63.20 4.38 -25.84
N ILE A 382 -63.07 5.66 -26.17
CA ILE A 382 -64.17 6.62 -26.13
C ILE A 382 -64.68 6.84 -27.55
N PRO A 383 -65.84 6.24 -27.96
CA PRO A 383 -66.25 6.35 -29.31
C PRO A 383 -66.60 7.80 -29.73
N GLY A 384 -66.08 8.22 -30.90
CA GLY A 384 -66.28 9.55 -31.43
C GLY A 384 -65.49 10.67 -30.82
N HIS A 385 -64.59 10.39 -29.90
CA HIS A 385 -63.62 11.38 -29.33
C HIS A 385 -62.49 11.62 -30.32
N PRO A 386 -62.00 12.87 -30.52
CA PRO A 386 -60.85 13.16 -31.40
C PRO A 386 -59.62 12.38 -31.14
N GLN A 387 -59.38 11.93 -29.88
CA GLN A 387 -58.25 11.13 -29.39
C GLN A 387 -58.66 9.66 -29.19
N GLU A 388 -59.69 9.13 -29.91
CA GLU A 388 -60.10 7.75 -29.76
C GLU A 388 -58.95 6.78 -30.06
N ASN A 389 -58.65 5.88 -29.12
CA ASN A 389 -57.67 4.84 -29.34
C ASN A 389 -58.31 3.53 -29.80
N ALA A 390 -58.21 3.30 -31.10
CA ALA A 390 -58.80 2.13 -31.75
C ALA A 390 -58.19 0.78 -31.34
N ASN A 391 -57.05 0.78 -30.66
CA ASN A 391 -56.39 -0.43 -30.20
C ASN A 391 -57.16 -1.10 -29.04
N PHE A 392 -57.93 -0.35 -28.27
CA PHE A 392 -58.71 -0.88 -27.16
C PHE A 392 -60.08 -1.40 -27.63
N LYS A 393 -60.42 -2.63 -27.27
CA LYS A 393 -61.68 -3.28 -27.66
C LYS A 393 -62.89 -2.91 -26.78
N LYS A 394 -62.58 -2.62 -25.46
CA LYS A 394 -63.63 -2.27 -24.48
C LYS A 394 -64.01 -0.80 -24.65
N ILE A 395 -65.29 -0.49 -24.51
CA ILE A 395 -65.82 0.86 -24.52
C ILE A 395 -65.87 1.41 -23.10
N CYS A 396 -65.38 2.62 -22.88
CA CYS A 396 -65.44 3.30 -21.60
C CYS A 396 -66.87 3.57 -21.20
N LYS A 397 -67.28 3.27 -19.99
CA LYS A 397 -68.70 3.44 -19.53
C LYS A 397 -68.89 4.81 -18.85
N GLY A 398 -67.86 5.55 -18.55
CA GLY A 398 -67.84 6.86 -17.84
C GLY A 398 -68.12 6.78 -16.34
N ASN A 399 -68.25 5.57 -15.78
CA ASN A 399 -68.46 5.31 -14.36
C ASN A 399 -67.29 4.58 -13.71
N GLU A 400 -66.16 4.50 -14.44
CA GLU A 400 -64.90 3.95 -13.89
C GLU A 400 -64.41 4.85 -12.74
N SER A 401 -63.85 4.24 -11.66
CA SER A 401 -63.27 4.94 -10.53
C SER A 401 -61.77 5.00 -10.63
N LEU A 402 -61.17 6.14 -10.28
CA LEU A 402 -59.72 6.31 -10.17
C LEU A 402 -59.12 5.74 -8.87
N GLU A 403 -59.97 5.30 -7.90
CA GLU A 403 -59.52 4.75 -6.62
C GLU A 403 -58.74 3.45 -6.73
N ASP A 404 -59.13 2.60 -7.74
CA ASP A 404 -58.50 1.30 -7.92
C ASP A 404 -57.03 1.47 -8.33
N ASN A 405 -56.09 0.97 -7.49
CA ASN A 405 -54.65 1.05 -7.69
C ASN A 405 -54.11 2.50 -7.82
N TYR A 406 -54.74 3.47 -7.15
CA TYR A 406 -54.20 4.83 -7.10
C TYR A 406 -52.94 4.90 -6.24
N VAL A 407 -51.94 5.59 -6.73
CA VAL A 407 -50.72 5.93 -5.99
C VAL A 407 -50.38 7.38 -6.33
N GLN A 408 -50.27 8.22 -5.29
CA GLN A 408 -49.87 9.62 -5.47
C GLN A 408 -48.42 9.74 -5.96
N ASP A 409 -48.15 10.69 -6.83
CA ASP A 409 -46.75 11.02 -7.25
C ASP A 409 -45.92 11.39 -6.05
N SER A 410 -44.80 10.73 -5.80
CA SER A 410 -43.91 10.92 -4.66
C SER A 410 -43.33 12.34 -4.56
N LYS A 411 -43.40 13.15 -5.60
CA LYS A 411 -42.96 14.54 -5.63
C LYS A 411 -44.14 15.54 -5.68
N MET A 412 -45.37 15.10 -5.39
CA MET A 412 -46.56 15.95 -5.43
C MET A 412 -46.43 17.18 -4.54
N GLY A 413 -45.99 17.04 -3.31
CA GLY A 413 -45.77 18.17 -2.41
C GLY A 413 -44.80 19.20 -2.99
N PHE A 414 -43.72 18.77 -3.63
CA PHE A 414 -42.75 19.69 -4.26
C PHE A 414 -43.36 20.41 -5.48
N VAL A 415 -44.21 19.76 -6.27
CA VAL A 415 -44.90 20.41 -7.37
C VAL A 415 -45.79 21.54 -6.84
N ILE A 416 -46.58 21.25 -5.83
CA ILE A 416 -47.50 22.22 -5.20
C ILE A 416 -46.70 23.35 -4.55
N ASN A 417 -45.62 23.05 -3.80
CA ASN A 417 -44.75 24.05 -3.17
C ASN A 417 -44.06 24.95 -4.21
N ALA A 418 -43.69 24.43 -5.37
CA ALA A 418 -43.15 25.27 -6.46
C ALA A 418 -44.15 26.28 -7.01
N ILE A 419 -45.43 25.88 -7.06
CA ILE A 419 -46.53 26.77 -7.49
C ILE A 419 -46.75 27.86 -6.42
N TYR A 420 -46.79 27.47 -5.14
CA TYR A 420 -46.94 28.42 -4.01
C TYR A 420 -45.72 29.36 -3.93
N ALA A 421 -44.49 28.89 -4.16
CA ALA A 421 -43.30 29.70 -4.18
C ALA A 421 -43.41 30.82 -5.23
N MET A 422 -43.87 30.47 -6.43
CA MET A 422 -44.15 31.46 -7.49
C MET A 422 -45.22 32.45 -7.06
N ALA A 423 -46.30 32.01 -6.41
CA ALA A 423 -47.37 32.85 -5.93
C ALA A 423 -46.95 33.80 -4.79
N HIS A 424 -46.19 33.31 -3.82
CA HIS A 424 -45.62 34.11 -2.74
C HIS A 424 -44.65 35.16 -3.28
N GLY A 425 -43.73 34.78 -4.20
CA GLY A 425 -42.81 35.73 -4.80
C GLY A 425 -43.56 36.85 -5.57
N LEU A 426 -44.64 36.53 -6.28
CA LEU A 426 -45.53 37.51 -6.94
C LEU A 426 -46.31 38.36 -5.93
N HIS A 427 -46.76 37.77 -4.83
CA HIS A 427 -47.46 38.49 -3.75
C HIS A 427 -46.50 39.50 -3.07
N ASP A 428 -45.29 39.11 -2.71
CA ASP A 428 -44.29 39.99 -2.07
C ASP A 428 -43.90 41.13 -3.04
N MET A 429 -43.70 40.80 -4.33
CA MET A 429 -43.41 41.78 -5.34
C MET A 429 -44.60 42.79 -5.48
N HIS A 430 -45.87 42.32 -5.46
CA HIS A 430 -47.04 43.18 -5.52
C HIS A 430 -47.12 44.08 -4.29
N ALA A 431 -46.90 43.57 -3.08
CA ALA A 431 -46.94 44.33 -1.82
C ALA A 431 -45.95 45.49 -1.84
N VAL A 432 -44.78 45.33 -2.45
CA VAL A 432 -43.72 46.36 -2.54
C VAL A 432 -43.94 47.34 -3.70
N LEU A 433 -44.30 46.82 -4.89
CA LEU A 433 -44.40 47.67 -6.09
C LEU A 433 -45.75 48.35 -6.24
N CYS A 434 -46.81 47.81 -5.64
CA CYS A 434 -48.20 48.31 -5.75
C CYS A 434 -48.86 48.58 -4.42
N PRO A 435 -48.24 49.33 -3.48
CA PRO A 435 -48.76 49.49 -2.10
C PRO A 435 -50.11 50.15 -2.10
N GLY A 436 -51.11 49.45 -1.52
CA GLY A 436 -52.53 49.94 -1.42
C GLY A 436 -53.31 49.90 -2.72
N HIS A 437 -52.81 49.38 -3.81
CA HIS A 437 -53.56 49.19 -5.06
C HIS A 437 -54.32 47.86 -5.09
N VAL A 438 -55.56 47.90 -5.47
CA VAL A 438 -56.38 46.70 -5.62
C VAL A 438 -56.20 46.16 -7.07
N GLY A 439 -55.67 44.93 -7.15
CA GLY A 439 -55.35 44.30 -8.44
C GLY A 439 -53.99 44.71 -9.01
N LEU A 440 -53.69 44.33 -10.23
CA LEU A 440 -52.42 44.51 -10.86
C LEU A 440 -52.14 45.95 -11.27
N CYS A 441 -51.11 46.60 -10.75
CA CYS A 441 -50.73 48.01 -11.05
C CYS A 441 -49.83 48.05 -12.31
N ASP A 442 -49.64 49.27 -12.89
CA ASP A 442 -48.83 49.47 -14.10
C ASP A 442 -47.36 49.12 -13.90
N ALA A 443 -46.84 49.20 -12.64
CA ALA A 443 -45.46 48.80 -12.34
C ALA A 443 -45.19 47.30 -12.46
N MET A 444 -46.26 46.47 -12.53
CA MET A 444 -46.21 45.01 -12.78
C MET A 444 -46.73 44.62 -14.18
N ARG A 445 -46.88 45.59 -15.07
CA ARG A 445 -47.31 45.36 -16.48
C ARG A 445 -46.30 45.93 -17.46
N PRO A 446 -45.44 45.08 -18.07
CA PRO A 446 -45.22 43.62 -17.87
C PRO A 446 -44.46 43.32 -16.58
N ILE A 447 -44.53 42.04 -16.11
CA ILE A 447 -43.78 41.58 -14.95
C ILE A 447 -42.29 41.53 -15.32
N ASP A 448 -41.47 42.24 -14.53
CA ASP A 448 -40.02 42.21 -14.64
C ASP A 448 -39.45 40.96 -13.93
N GLY A 449 -38.94 40.00 -14.71
CA GLY A 449 -38.43 38.74 -14.18
C GLY A 449 -37.19 38.87 -13.28
N SER A 450 -36.37 39.94 -13.52
CA SER A 450 -35.23 40.20 -12.67
C SER A 450 -35.66 40.64 -11.26
N LYS A 451 -36.69 41.49 -11.18
CA LYS A 451 -37.25 41.90 -9.87
C LYS A 451 -37.96 40.72 -9.21
N LEU A 452 -38.75 39.95 -10.00
CA LEU A 452 -39.43 38.79 -9.46
C LEU A 452 -38.44 37.78 -8.84
N LEU A 453 -37.28 37.58 -9.46
CA LEU A 453 -36.24 36.69 -8.90
C LEU A 453 -35.76 37.15 -7.53
N GLU A 454 -35.60 38.45 -7.30
CA GLU A 454 -35.16 39.00 -6.00
C GLU A 454 -36.17 38.73 -4.88
N PHE A 455 -37.48 38.71 -5.16
CA PHE A 455 -38.51 38.33 -4.23
C PHE A 455 -38.61 36.82 -4.07
N LEU A 456 -38.47 36.02 -5.13
CA LEU A 456 -38.51 34.58 -5.06
C LEU A 456 -37.38 34.02 -4.15
N ILE A 457 -36.14 34.51 -4.25
CA ILE A 457 -35.03 34.03 -3.43
C ILE A 457 -35.28 34.30 -1.94
N LYS A 458 -35.97 35.37 -1.60
CA LYS A 458 -36.28 35.77 -0.21
C LYS A 458 -37.58 35.17 0.31
N SER A 459 -38.33 34.48 -0.56
CA SER A 459 -39.59 33.88 -0.19
C SER A 459 -39.42 32.75 0.83
N SER A 460 -40.22 32.83 1.93
CA SER A 460 -40.28 31.78 2.96
C SER A 460 -41.72 31.60 3.39
N PHE A 461 -42.21 30.37 3.32
CA PHE A 461 -43.60 30.05 3.68
C PHE A 461 -43.71 28.61 4.20
N THR A 462 -44.86 28.32 4.85
CA THR A 462 -45.16 26.96 5.26
C THR A 462 -45.75 26.18 4.11
N GLY A 463 -45.12 25.08 3.71
CA GLY A 463 -45.58 24.22 2.62
C GLY A 463 -46.85 23.43 2.95
N VAL A 464 -47.41 22.73 1.94
CA VAL A 464 -48.70 22.03 2.02
C VAL A 464 -48.75 20.88 3.06
N SER A 465 -47.61 20.37 3.46
CA SER A 465 -47.47 19.31 4.45
C SER A 465 -46.99 19.84 5.80
N GLY A 466 -46.93 21.16 6.00
CA GLY A 466 -46.49 21.81 7.23
C GLY A 466 -44.99 22.00 7.34
N GLU A 467 -44.22 21.74 6.33
CA GLU A 467 -42.79 21.98 6.23
C GLU A 467 -42.46 23.43 5.91
N ASP A 468 -41.33 23.94 6.42
CA ASP A 468 -40.83 25.26 6.03
C ASP A 468 -40.12 25.19 4.66
N VAL A 469 -40.61 25.99 3.72
CA VAL A 469 -40.06 26.15 2.35
C VAL A 469 -39.33 27.49 2.27
N TRP A 470 -38.04 27.44 1.99
CA TRP A 470 -37.19 28.61 1.80
C TRP A 470 -36.02 28.28 0.87
N PHE A 471 -35.34 29.26 0.32
CA PHE A 471 -34.20 29.10 -0.58
C PHE A 471 -32.93 29.64 0.06
N ASP A 472 -31.82 28.93 -0.17
CA ASP A 472 -30.50 29.43 0.20
C ASP A 472 -29.98 30.46 -0.83
N GLU A 473 -28.75 30.96 -0.62
CA GLU A 473 -28.12 31.93 -1.55
C GLU A 473 -27.94 31.37 -2.96
N LYS A 474 -27.95 30.05 -3.12
CA LYS A 474 -27.87 29.33 -4.39
C LYS A 474 -29.25 28.98 -4.94
N GLY A 475 -30.35 29.46 -4.35
CA GLY A 475 -31.70 29.12 -4.73
C GLY A 475 -32.06 27.66 -4.59
N ASP A 476 -31.39 26.92 -3.69
CA ASP A 476 -31.63 25.52 -3.41
C ASP A 476 -32.43 25.38 -2.09
N ALA A 477 -33.25 24.34 -1.98
CA ALA A 477 -33.96 23.99 -0.74
C ALA A 477 -33.10 23.10 0.18
N PRO A 478 -33.38 23.07 1.50
CA PRO A 478 -32.68 22.22 2.45
C PRO A 478 -32.86 20.72 2.19
N GLY A 479 -31.84 19.93 2.49
CA GLY A 479 -31.84 18.47 2.27
C GLY A 479 -32.50 17.70 3.42
N ARG A 480 -33.59 16.98 3.12
CA ARG A 480 -34.25 16.02 4.02
C ARG A 480 -34.56 14.76 3.23
N TYR A 481 -34.07 13.62 3.72
CA TYR A 481 -34.21 12.35 3.01
C TYR A 481 -34.73 11.26 3.94
N ASP A 482 -35.62 10.44 3.44
CA ASP A 482 -36.04 9.18 4.03
C ASP A 482 -35.23 8.04 3.40
N ILE A 483 -34.79 7.11 4.21
CA ILE A 483 -34.06 5.93 3.79
C ILE A 483 -35.03 4.75 3.78
N MET A 484 -35.26 4.20 2.59
CA MET A 484 -36.20 3.12 2.37
C MET A 484 -35.47 1.81 2.10
N ASN A 485 -36.02 0.70 2.54
CA ASN A 485 -35.53 -0.64 2.23
C ASN A 485 -36.63 -1.48 1.62
N LEU A 486 -36.42 -2.02 0.46
CA LEU A 486 -37.39 -2.92 -0.19
C LEU A 486 -37.34 -4.30 0.48
N GLN A 487 -38.47 -4.72 1.06
CA GLN A 487 -38.55 -5.92 1.88
C GLN A 487 -39.63 -6.87 1.38
N PHE A 488 -39.41 -8.15 1.61
CA PHE A 488 -40.42 -9.18 1.41
C PHE A 488 -41.26 -9.35 2.69
N ILE A 489 -42.54 -8.92 2.68
CA ILE A 489 -43.42 -8.85 3.85
C ILE A 489 -44.29 -10.08 3.96
N GLU A 490 -44.95 -10.52 2.87
CA GLU A 490 -45.85 -11.68 2.79
C GLU A 490 -45.57 -12.52 1.54
N PRO A 491 -46.03 -13.75 1.44
CA PRO A 491 -45.85 -14.56 0.25
C PRO A 491 -46.29 -13.79 -1.01
N ASN A 492 -45.32 -13.49 -1.87
CA ASN A 492 -45.50 -12.69 -3.11
C ASN A 492 -45.79 -11.19 -2.91
N ARG A 493 -45.64 -10.61 -1.75
CA ARG A 493 -45.72 -9.16 -1.54
C ARG A 493 -44.38 -8.56 -1.16
N TYR A 494 -44.00 -7.53 -1.87
CA TYR A 494 -42.85 -6.69 -1.55
C TYR A 494 -43.32 -5.27 -1.27
N ASP A 495 -42.67 -4.59 -0.33
CA ASP A 495 -43.03 -3.23 0.01
C ASP A 495 -41.80 -2.45 0.47
N TYR A 496 -41.84 -1.14 0.36
CA TYR A 496 -40.81 -0.26 0.84
C TYR A 496 -41.04 0.11 2.31
N VAL A 497 -40.06 -0.21 3.16
CA VAL A 497 -40.12 0.08 4.59
C VAL A 497 -39.18 1.25 4.90
N LEU A 498 -39.69 2.26 5.61
CA LEU A 498 -38.88 3.36 6.12
C LEU A 498 -37.99 2.83 7.24
N ILE A 499 -36.66 2.82 7.00
CA ILE A 499 -35.68 2.32 7.95
C ILE A 499 -34.87 3.43 8.65
N GLY A 500 -34.97 4.66 8.16
CA GLY A 500 -34.24 5.77 8.74
C GLY A 500 -34.44 7.09 8.00
N THR A 501 -33.77 8.12 8.51
CA THR A 501 -33.80 9.47 7.94
C THR A 501 -32.40 10.07 7.88
N TRP A 502 -32.19 10.97 6.91
CA TRP A 502 -30.97 11.78 6.85
C TRP A 502 -31.36 13.28 6.80
N HIS A 503 -30.83 14.05 7.76
CA HIS A 503 -31.11 15.47 7.87
C HIS A 503 -29.87 16.22 8.38
N GLU A 504 -29.52 17.34 7.77
CA GLU A 504 -28.37 18.20 8.17
C GLU A 504 -27.04 17.47 8.37
N GLY A 505 -26.80 16.41 7.60
CA GLY A 505 -25.56 15.61 7.69
C GLY A 505 -25.58 14.52 8.76
N ILE A 506 -26.73 14.28 9.40
CA ILE A 506 -26.90 13.23 10.41
C ILE A 506 -27.75 12.10 9.80
N LEU A 507 -27.16 10.90 9.74
CA LEU A 507 -27.84 9.67 9.36
C LEU A 507 -28.37 8.95 10.61
N ASN A 508 -29.69 8.74 10.64
CA ASN A 508 -30.35 7.97 11.70
C ASN A 508 -31.04 6.75 11.08
N ILE A 509 -30.51 5.55 11.29
CA ILE A 509 -31.05 4.29 10.78
C ILE A 509 -31.36 3.35 11.95
N ASN A 510 -32.52 2.72 11.90
CA ASN A 510 -32.88 1.60 12.76
C ASN A 510 -32.46 0.28 12.10
N ASP A 511 -31.33 -0.27 12.56
CA ASP A 511 -30.75 -1.49 12.00
C ASP A 511 -31.64 -2.73 12.23
N ASP A 512 -32.54 -2.73 13.21
CA ASP A 512 -33.47 -3.85 13.49
C ASP A 512 -34.56 -3.96 12.40
N MET A 513 -34.82 -2.88 11.69
CA MET A 513 -35.85 -2.82 10.64
C MET A 513 -35.32 -3.19 9.25
N ILE A 514 -34.01 -3.30 9.07
CA ILE A 514 -33.44 -3.55 7.76
C ILE A 514 -33.47 -5.02 7.41
N GLN A 515 -33.99 -5.36 6.24
CA GLN A 515 -33.97 -6.71 5.70
C GLN A 515 -32.98 -6.76 4.52
N MET A 516 -31.77 -7.21 4.81
CA MET A 516 -30.81 -7.59 3.78
C MET A 516 -30.98 -9.08 3.47
N ASN A 517 -30.67 -9.50 2.23
CA ASN A 517 -30.88 -10.87 1.72
C ASN A 517 -30.70 -12.00 2.77
N LYS A 518 -31.35 -13.15 2.54
CA LYS A 518 -31.36 -14.36 3.42
C LYS A 518 -30.04 -14.85 3.99
N SER A 519 -28.89 -14.34 3.52
CA SER A 519 -27.53 -14.67 3.95
C SER A 519 -26.91 -13.68 4.95
N GLY A 520 -27.69 -12.74 5.49
CA GLY A 520 -27.19 -11.75 6.45
C GLY A 520 -26.58 -10.51 5.79
N MET A 521 -25.85 -9.71 6.58
CA MET A 521 -25.24 -8.45 6.13
C MET A 521 -24.28 -8.69 4.96
N VAL A 522 -24.50 -8.00 3.85
CA VAL A 522 -23.64 -8.07 2.66
C VAL A 522 -22.29 -7.48 2.97
N ARG A 523 -21.23 -8.23 2.70
CA ARG A 523 -19.86 -7.74 2.82
C ARG A 523 -19.37 -7.22 1.47
N SER A 524 -18.89 -5.97 1.45
CA SER A 524 -18.33 -5.33 0.25
C SER A 524 -16.99 -4.66 0.58
N VAL A 525 -15.94 -5.50 0.62
CA VAL A 525 -14.57 -5.12 1.02
C VAL A 525 -13.58 -5.81 0.10
N CYS A 526 -12.59 -5.09 -0.42
CA CYS A 526 -11.60 -5.67 -1.33
C CYS A 526 -10.56 -6.52 -0.62
N SER A 527 -10.07 -6.05 0.52
CA SER A 527 -9.01 -6.75 1.27
C SER A 527 -9.27 -6.68 2.76
N ASP A 528 -8.98 -7.80 3.44
CA ASP A 528 -9.06 -7.88 4.89
C ASP A 528 -7.90 -7.14 5.55
N PRO A 529 -8.07 -6.68 6.81
CA PRO A 529 -6.98 -6.14 7.60
C PRO A 529 -5.84 -7.15 7.72
N CYS A 530 -4.61 -6.69 7.59
CA CYS A 530 -3.44 -7.55 7.71
C CYS A 530 -3.23 -8.00 9.16
N SER A 531 -2.78 -9.25 9.33
CA SER A 531 -2.41 -9.80 10.62
C SER A 531 -1.14 -9.13 11.17
N LYS A 532 -0.85 -9.32 12.46
CA LYS A 532 0.37 -8.80 13.09
C LYS A 532 1.62 -9.26 12.32
N GLY A 533 2.51 -8.33 12.07
CA GLY A 533 3.75 -8.60 11.34
C GLY A 533 3.62 -8.64 9.81
N GLN A 534 2.50 -8.22 9.28
CA GLN A 534 2.26 -8.11 7.84
C GLN A 534 2.00 -6.67 7.44
N ILE A 535 2.43 -6.31 6.24
CA ILE A 535 2.22 -5.01 5.63
C ILE A 535 1.27 -5.11 4.43
N LYS A 536 0.63 -3.98 4.12
CA LYS A 536 -0.25 -3.84 2.95
C LYS A 536 0.61 -3.57 1.70
N VAL A 537 0.50 -4.41 0.71
CA VAL A 537 1.16 -4.22 -0.60
C VAL A 537 0.10 -4.06 -1.67
N ILE A 538 0.02 -2.86 -2.26
CA ILE A 538 -0.91 -2.56 -3.35
C ILE A 538 -0.27 -3.01 -4.66
N ARG A 539 -0.99 -3.81 -5.47
CA ARG A 539 -0.53 -4.22 -6.79
C ARG A 539 -0.66 -3.07 -7.79
N LYS A 540 0.28 -2.97 -8.72
CA LYS A 540 0.19 -1.99 -9.82
C LYS A 540 -1.10 -2.20 -10.61
N GLY A 541 -1.90 -1.15 -10.74
CA GLY A 541 -3.18 -1.15 -11.47
C GLY A 541 -4.41 -1.49 -10.62
N GLU A 542 -4.25 -1.77 -9.33
CA GLU A 542 -5.34 -1.90 -8.37
C GLU A 542 -5.56 -0.60 -7.59
N VAL A 543 -6.78 -0.44 -7.06
CA VAL A 543 -7.12 0.70 -6.19
C VAL A 543 -6.53 0.53 -4.78
N SER A 544 -6.40 1.63 -4.04
CA SER A 544 -5.77 1.67 -2.71
C SER A 544 -6.38 0.72 -1.67
N CYS A 545 -7.68 0.41 -1.78
CA CYS A 545 -8.38 -0.52 -0.89
C CYS A 545 -8.11 -2.00 -1.19
N CYS A 546 -7.40 -2.33 -2.27
CA CYS A 546 -7.09 -3.69 -2.68
C CYS A 546 -5.60 -3.97 -2.48
N TRP A 547 -5.26 -4.57 -1.34
CA TRP A 547 -3.91 -4.94 -0.98
C TRP A 547 -3.77 -6.43 -0.74
N ILE A 548 -2.53 -6.86 -0.73
CA ILE A 548 -2.13 -8.20 -0.28
C ILE A 548 -1.31 -8.01 0.98
N CYS A 549 -1.60 -8.83 1.97
CA CYS A 549 -0.82 -8.87 3.19
C CYS A 549 0.45 -9.69 2.96
N THR A 550 1.60 -9.03 3.09
CA THR A 550 2.91 -9.66 2.94
C THR A 550 3.63 -9.65 4.29
N PRO A 551 4.08 -10.79 4.79
CA PRO A 551 4.81 -10.83 6.06
C PRO A 551 6.17 -10.12 5.92
N CYS A 552 6.55 -9.38 6.96
CA CYS A 552 7.90 -8.86 7.10
C CYS A 552 8.90 -10.01 7.27
N LYS A 553 10.18 -9.79 6.91
CA LYS A 553 11.24 -10.77 7.13
C LYS A 553 11.48 -10.95 8.62
N GLU A 554 12.12 -12.05 8.99
CA GLU A 554 12.36 -12.41 10.39
C GLU A 554 13.09 -11.34 11.21
N ASN A 555 13.91 -10.51 10.57
CA ASN A 555 14.68 -9.43 11.19
C ASN A 555 14.03 -8.04 11.03
N GLU A 556 12.80 -7.98 10.56
CA GLU A 556 12.07 -6.74 10.29
C GLU A 556 10.85 -6.60 11.21
N PHE A 557 10.49 -5.38 11.56
CA PHE A 557 9.25 -5.03 12.25
C PHE A 557 8.40 -4.11 11.37
N VAL A 558 7.13 -4.01 11.67
CA VAL A 558 6.18 -3.14 10.97
C VAL A 558 6.38 -1.70 11.46
N GLN A 559 6.90 -0.83 10.59
CA GLN A 559 7.05 0.58 10.90
C GLN A 559 5.74 1.33 10.69
N ASP A 560 5.08 1.06 9.56
CA ASP A 560 3.75 1.56 9.21
C ASP A 560 3.00 0.50 8.39
N GLU A 561 1.76 0.77 8.02
CA GLU A 561 0.90 -0.18 7.31
C GLU A 561 1.47 -0.68 5.97
N PHE A 562 2.46 0.02 5.39
CA PHE A 562 3.00 -0.25 4.06
C PHE A 562 4.46 -0.64 4.07
N THR A 563 5.19 -0.42 5.18
CA THR A 563 6.64 -0.63 5.21
C THR A 563 7.09 -1.46 6.40
N CYS A 564 8.00 -2.41 6.11
CA CYS A 564 8.79 -3.11 7.11
C CYS A 564 10.14 -2.41 7.25
N LYS A 565 10.64 -2.31 8.48
CA LYS A 565 11.98 -1.80 8.78
C LYS A 565 12.81 -2.89 9.42
N ALA A 566 14.02 -3.08 8.90
CA ALA A 566 14.97 -4.02 9.48
C ALA A 566 15.51 -3.48 10.80
N CYS A 567 15.64 -4.35 11.79
CA CYS A 567 16.35 -4.03 13.01
C CYS A 567 17.85 -3.86 12.76
N ASP A 568 18.48 -2.96 13.49
CA ASP A 568 19.93 -2.75 13.47
C ASP A 568 20.67 -3.99 13.98
N LEU A 569 21.96 -4.11 13.66
CA LEU A 569 22.79 -5.21 14.13
C LEU A 569 22.80 -5.26 15.66
N GLY A 570 22.48 -6.41 16.20
CA GLY A 570 22.37 -6.60 17.65
C GLY A 570 20.99 -6.38 18.23
N TRP A 571 20.01 -6.09 17.38
CA TRP A 571 18.60 -5.92 17.73
C TRP A 571 17.75 -6.95 17.00
N TRP A 572 16.68 -7.40 17.64
CA TRP A 572 15.72 -8.38 17.08
C TRP A 572 14.29 -7.88 17.28
N PRO A 573 13.37 -8.13 16.34
CA PRO A 573 11.99 -7.72 16.51
C PRO A 573 11.36 -8.28 17.80
N ASN A 574 10.62 -7.43 18.51
CA ASN A 574 9.87 -7.85 19.69
C ASN A 574 8.72 -8.83 19.31
N PRO A 575 8.11 -9.56 20.25
CA PRO A 575 7.00 -10.48 19.96
C PRO A 575 5.76 -9.82 19.35
N GLY A 576 5.62 -8.50 19.53
CA GLY A 576 4.57 -7.68 18.93
C GLY A 576 4.86 -7.25 17.50
N LEU A 577 6.09 -7.41 17.01
CA LEU A 577 6.59 -6.93 15.71
C LEU A 577 6.39 -5.42 15.47
N THR A 578 6.36 -4.64 16.55
CA THR A 578 6.17 -3.18 16.52
C THR A 578 7.45 -2.39 16.75
N GLY A 579 8.54 -3.07 17.07
CA GLY A 579 9.85 -2.45 17.35
C GLY A 579 10.93 -3.49 17.51
N CYS A 580 12.17 -3.04 17.85
CA CYS A 580 13.31 -3.89 18.06
C CYS A 580 13.73 -3.91 19.53
N GLU A 581 14.10 -5.08 20.03
CA GLU A 581 14.67 -5.31 21.34
C GLU A 581 16.14 -5.73 21.21
N PRO A 582 17.01 -5.35 22.13
CA PRO A 582 18.41 -5.76 22.08
C PRO A 582 18.53 -7.28 22.29
N ILE A 583 19.30 -7.93 21.45
CA ILE A 583 19.59 -9.36 21.57
C ILE A 583 20.45 -9.58 22.82
N ILE A 584 20.14 -10.62 23.59
CA ILE A 584 20.92 -11.00 24.77
C ILE A 584 22.35 -11.33 24.31
N ILE A 585 23.32 -10.60 24.89
CA ILE A 585 24.75 -10.78 24.60
C ILE A 585 25.20 -12.11 25.18
N LYS A 586 25.61 -13.04 24.33
CA LYS A 586 26.18 -14.33 24.72
C LYS A 586 27.69 -14.19 24.90
N TYR A 587 28.23 -14.86 25.88
CA TYR A 587 29.66 -15.11 26.08
C TYR A 587 29.82 -16.47 26.73
N LEU A 588 31.00 -17.09 26.58
CA LEU A 588 31.27 -18.39 27.12
C LEU A 588 31.25 -18.34 28.66
N GLN A 589 30.33 -19.07 29.27
CA GLN A 589 30.12 -19.10 30.71
C GLN A 589 30.90 -20.25 31.35
N TRP A 590 31.20 -20.10 32.64
CA TRP A 590 31.85 -21.15 33.41
C TRP A 590 31.00 -22.40 33.58
N SER A 591 29.69 -22.28 33.44
CA SER A 591 28.69 -23.35 33.50
C SER A 591 28.59 -24.20 32.23
N ASP A 592 29.20 -23.75 31.15
CA ASP A 592 29.12 -24.46 29.87
C ASP A 592 29.95 -25.74 29.95
N ILE A 593 29.46 -26.83 29.39
CA ILE A 593 30.09 -28.17 29.49
C ILE A 593 31.53 -28.13 29.02
N GLU A 594 31.81 -27.47 27.90
CA GLU A 594 33.15 -27.35 27.32
C GLU A 594 34.09 -26.56 28.25
N SER A 595 33.55 -25.56 28.92
CA SER A 595 34.29 -24.74 29.90
C SER A 595 34.65 -25.59 31.14
N ILE A 596 33.68 -26.36 31.65
CA ILE A 596 33.89 -27.24 32.81
C ILE A 596 34.98 -28.28 32.52
N ILE A 597 34.94 -28.93 31.35
CA ILE A 597 35.94 -29.90 30.93
C ILE A 597 37.34 -29.27 30.84
N ALA A 598 37.45 -28.10 30.19
CA ALA A 598 38.72 -27.38 30.05
C ALA A 598 39.30 -26.94 31.39
N VAL A 599 38.47 -26.45 32.30
CA VAL A 599 38.89 -26.05 33.67
C VAL A 599 39.33 -27.26 34.51
N ALA A 600 38.52 -28.34 34.52
CA ALA A 600 38.83 -29.57 35.24
C ALA A 600 40.17 -30.16 34.78
N PHE A 601 40.40 -30.22 33.45
CA PHE A 601 41.66 -30.68 32.88
C PHE A 601 42.83 -29.81 33.29
N SER A 602 42.66 -28.49 33.34
CA SER A 602 43.66 -27.52 33.74
C SER A 602 43.97 -27.61 35.25
N CYS A 603 42.96 -27.78 36.10
CA CYS A 603 43.13 -27.97 37.53
C CYS A 603 43.99 -29.21 37.84
N VAL A 604 43.67 -30.35 37.21
CA VAL A 604 44.47 -31.60 37.35
C VAL A 604 45.92 -31.36 36.88
N GLY A 605 46.09 -30.66 35.74
CA GLY A 605 47.41 -30.30 35.23
C GLY A 605 48.23 -29.42 36.17
N ILE A 606 47.60 -28.44 36.80
CA ILE A 606 48.24 -27.57 37.81
C ILE A 606 48.69 -28.38 39.00
N LEU A 607 47.83 -29.23 39.56
CA LEU A 607 48.14 -30.08 40.70
C LEU A 607 49.32 -30.98 40.40
N ILE A 608 49.34 -31.66 39.25
CA ILE A 608 50.45 -32.53 38.84
C ILE A 608 51.73 -31.69 38.65
N THR A 609 51.66 -30.51 38.04
CA THR A 609 52.81 -29.63 37.83
C THR A 609 53.42 -29.14 39.15
N MET A 610 52.57 -28.75 40.11
CA MET A 610 52.97 -28.38 41.44
C MET A 610 53.69 -29.54 42.19
N PHE A 611 53.11 -30.74 42.11
CA PHE A 611 53.69 -31.97 42.69
C PHE A 611 55.05 -32.26 42.07
N VAL A 612 55.17 -32.24 40.73
CA VAL A 612 56.44 -32.44 40.03
C VAL A 612 57.47 -31.38 40.45
N THR A 613 57.06 -30.12 40.56
CA THR A 613 57.92 -29.01 40.97
C THR A 613 58.44 -29.18 42.40
N LEU A 614 57.51 -29.54 43.30
CA LEU A 614 57.90 -29.85 44.72
C LEU A 614 58.95 -30.97 44.80
N ILE A 615 58.73 -32.06 44.09
CA ILE A 615 59.71 -33.19 44.06
C ILE A 615 61.06 -32.72 43.48
N PHE A 616 61.07 -31.90 42.44
CA PHE A 616 62.26 -31.34 41.80
C PHE A 616 63.04 -30.38 42.77
N ILE A 617 62.33 -29.67 43.65
CA ILE A 617 62.87 -28.82 44.66
C ILE A 617 63.50 -29.66 45.84
N LEU A 618 62.72 -30.66 46.35
CA LEU A 618 63.10 -31.53 47.41
C LEU A 618 64.35 -32.36 47.03
N TYR A 619 64.37 -32.92 45.82
CA TYR A 619 65.46 -33.77 45.33
C TYR A 619 66.44 -33.03 44.40
N ARG A 620 66.59 -31.69 44.56
CA ARG A 620 67.38 -30.80 43.69
C ARG A 620 68.86 -31.18 43.59
N ASP A 621 69.46 -31.87 44.65
CA ASP A 621 70.88 -32.23 44.71
C ASP A 621 71.14 -33.62 44.14
N THR A 622 70.15 -34.33 43.70
CA THR A 622 70.32 -35.70 43.16
C THR A 622 70.93 -35.66 41.74
N PRO A 623 71.62 -36.76 41.34
CA PRO A 623 72.32 -36.86 40.07
C PRO A 623 71.39 -36.65 38.86
N VAL A 624 70.14 -37.16 38.90
CA VAL A 624 69.15 -37.02 37.84
C VAL A 624 68.80 -35.56 37.63
N VAL A 625 68.48 -34.80 38.67
CA VAL A 625 68.07 -33.40 38.51
C VAL A 625 69.25 -32.51 38.08
N LYS A 626 70.48 -32.75 38.63
CA LYS A 626 71.68 -32.04 38.22
C LYS A 626 72.07 -32.32 36.75
N SER A 627 71.95 -33.58 36.29
CA SER A 627 72.25 -33.92 34.91
C SER A 627 71.25 -33.33 33.91
N SER A 628 70.03 -33.10 34.36
CA SER A 628 68.90 -32.54 33.50
C SER A 628 68.96 -31.03 33.32
N SER A 629 69.99 -30.30 33.72
CA SER A 629 70.07 -28.83 33.71
C SER A 629 68.90 -28.23 34.52
N ARG A 630 68.97 -28.35 35.78
CA ARG A 630 68.03 -28.01 36.84
C ARG A 630 67.35 -26.64 36.59
N GLU A 631 68.09 -25.57 36.24
CA GLU A 631 67.64 -24.24 36.03
C GLU A 631 66.68 -24.15 34.82
N LEU A 632 66.94 -24.84 33.68
CA LEU A 632 66.08 -24.88 32.50
C LEU A 632 64.81 -25.71 32.76
N CYS A 633 64.89 -26.75 33.62
CA CYS A 633 63.75 -27.53 34.05
C CYS A 633 62.75 -26.66 34.83
N TYR A 634 63.19 -25.76 35.68
CA TYR A 634 62.34 -24.82 36.42
C TYR A 634 61.66 -23.83 35.47
N ILE A 635 62.39 -23.36 34.44
CA ILE A 635 61.76 -22.47 33.40
C ILE A 635 60.68 -23.24 32.64
N ILE A 636 60.94 -24.51 32.30
CA ILE A 636 59.90 -25.34 31.59
C ILE A 636 58.68 -25.57 32.49
N LEU A 637 58.86 -25.91 33.76
CA LEU A 637 57.81 -26.13 34.75
C LEU A 637 56.98 -24.84 34.97
N ALA A 638 57.64 -23.69 35.05
CA ALA A 638 56.95 -22.39 35.12
C ALA A 638 56.15 -22.10 33.88
N GLY A 639 56.70 -22.41 32.71
CA GLY A 639 55.97 -22.28 31.43
C GLY A 639 54.74 -23.22 31.30
N ILE A 640 54.89 -24.49 31.81
CA ILE A 640 53.80 -25.47 31.89
C ILE A 640 52.72 -24.97 32.86
N PHE A 641 53.12 -24.48 34.05
CA PHE A 641 52.20 -23.92 35.03
C PHE A 641 51.38 -22.74 34.46
N LEU A 642 52.04 -21.78 33.78
CA LEU A 642 51.37 -20.68 33.09
C LEU A 642 50.47 -21.18 31.96
N GLY A 643 50.84 -22.25 31.26
CA GLY A 643 50.03 -22.87 30.20
C GLY A 643 48.70 -23.44 30.70
N TYR A 644 48.70 -24.02 31.93
CA TYR A 644 47.48 -24.48 32.58
C TYR A 644 46.64 -23.34 33.21
N ILE A 645 47.23 -22.16 33.45
CA ILE A 645 46.48 -20.96 33.85
C ILE A 645 45.78 -20.30 32.65
N CYS A 646 46.26 -20.48 31.41
CA CYS A 646 45.66 -19.88 30.23
C CYS A 646 44.15 -20.16 30.06
N PRO A 647 43.63 -21.37 30.24
CA PRO A 647 42.21 -21.65 30.11
C PRO A 647 41.33 -20.80 31.05
N PHE A 648 41.76 -20.53 32.27
CA PHE A 648 41.03 -19.68 33.23
C PHE A 648 40.88 -18.25 32.73
N THR A 649 41.92 -17.72 32.09
CA THR A 649 41.85 -16.37 31.52
C THR A 649 41.08 -16.33 30.20
N LEU A 650 41.11 -17.40 29.37
CA LEU A 650 40.41 -17.52 28.12
C LEU A 650 38.88 -17.66 28.32
N LEU A 651 38.46 -18.36 29.40
CA LEU A 651 37.07 -18.59 29.76
C LEU A 651 36.45 -17.48 30.61
N ALA A 652 37.24 -16.56 31.11
CA ALA A 652 36.74 -15.42 31.89
C ALA A 652 35.95 -14.48 31.00
N LYS A 653 34.90 -13.82 31.57
CA LYS A 653 34.12 -12.80 30.84
C LYS A 653 35.08 -11.80 30.17
N PRO A 654 34.94 -11.54 28.88
CA PRO A 654 35.76 -10.60 28.15
C PRO A 654 35.70 -9.21 28.77
N THR A 655 36.76 -8.79 29.42
CA THR A 655 37.00 -7.44 29.93
C THR A 655 38.31 -6.96 29.35
N THR A 656 38.59 -5.67 29.39
CA THR A 656 39.86 -5.13 28.88
C THR A 656 41.05 -5.87 29.50
N THR A 657 41.08 -6.01 30.83
CA THR A 657 42.15 -6.71 31.56
C THR A 657 42.28 -8.18 31.18
N SER A 658 41.11 -8.89 31.06
CA SER A 658 41.10 -10.30 30.66
C SER A 658 41.68 -10.49 29.25
N CYS A 659 41.31 -9.61 28.28
CA CYS A 659 41.81 -9.67 26.91
C CYS A 659 43.33 -9.46 26.79
N TYR A 660 43.89 -8.51 27.58
CA TYR A 660 45.33 -8.32 27.66
C TYR A 660 46.03 -9.56 28.26
N LEU A 661 45.48 -10.10 29.34
CA LEU A 661 46.05 -11.25 30.04
C LEU A 661 46.04 -12.53 29.19
N GLN A 662 44.92 -12.78 28.45
CA GLN A 662 44.81 -13.89 27.51
C GLN A 662 45.91 -13.86 26.46
N ARG A 663 46.12 -12.71 25.83
CA ARG A 663 47.08 -12.56 24.72
C ARG A 663 48.53 -12.72 25.23
N LEU A 664 48.83 -12.18 26.44
CA LEU A 664 50.10 -12.30 27.05
C LEU A 664 50.45 -13.76 27.47
N LEU A 665 49.52 -14.44 28.16
CA LEU A 665 49.77 -15.76 28.72
C LEU A 665 49.91 -16.85 27.66
N VAL A 666 49.07 -16.83 26.63
CA VAL A 666 49.12 -17.79 25.50
C VAL A 666 50.48 -17.71 24.79
N GLY A 667 50.95 -16.50 24.51
CA GLY A 667 52.25 -16.29 23.87
C GLY A 667 53.43 -16.65 24.78
N LEU A 668 53.41 -16.22 26.05
CA LEU A 668 54.50 -16.37 26.98
C LEU A 668 54.69 -17.80 27.49
N SER A 669 53.62 -18.52 27.84
CA SER A 669 53.67 -19.90 28.33
C SER A 669 54.38 -20.85 27.37
N SER A 670 53.98 -20.80 26.12
CA SER A 670 54.57 -21.59 25.05
C SER A 670 56.02 -21.21 24.77
N ALA A 671 56.35 -19.91 24.75
CA ALA A 671 57.70 -19.42 24.54
C ALA A 671 58.65 -19.85 25.66
N MET A 672 58.22 -19.82 26.93
CA MET A 672 59.00 -20.27 28.04
C MET A 672 59.43 -21.78 27.92
N CYS A 673 58.42 -22.61 27.57
CA CYS A 673 58.69 -24.04 27.39
C CYS A 673 59.67 -24.29 26.23
N TYR A 674 59.35 -23.73 25.05
CA TYR A 674 60.11 -24.01 23.83
C TYR A 674 61.50 -23.37 23.82
N SER A 675 61.64 -22.15 24.34
CA SER A 675 62.95 -21.50 24.48
C SER A 675 63.91 -22.29 25.37
N ALA A 676 63.45 -22.79 26.55
CA ALA A 676 64.19 -23.64 27.39
C ALA A 676 64.58 -24.98 26.78
N LEU A 677 63.63 -25.61 26.03
CA LEU A 677 63.84 -26.83 25.27
C LEU A 677 64.89 -26.67 24.17
N VAL A 678 64.73 -25.58 23.31
CA VAL A 678 65.75 -25.26 22.28
C VAL A 678 67.14 -25.08 22.88
N THR A 679 67.24 -24.34 23.99
CA THR A 679 68.50 -24.11 24.65
C THR A 679 69.11 -25.41 25.19
N LYS A 680 68.21 -26.27 25.69
CA LYS A 680 68.64 -27.58 26.24
C LYS A 680 69.13 -28.52 25.14
N THR A 681 68.36 -28.63 24.03
CA THR A 681 68.74 -29.52 22.89
C THR A 681 69.97 -29.01 22.18
N ASN A 682 70.13 -27.67 22.02
CA ASN A 682 71.34 -27.06 21.46
C ASN A 682 72.54 -27.35 22.31
N ARG A 683 72.38 -27.30 23.62
CA ARG A 683 73.48 -27.70 24.57
C ARG A 683 73.87 -29.17 24.33
N ILE A 684 72.92 -30.11 24.26
CA ILE A 684 73.17 -31.51 24.01
C ILE A 684 73.89 -31.73 22.67
N ALA A 685 73.39 -31.06 21.59
CA ALA A 685 73.92 -31.11 20.23
C ALA A 685 75.40 -30.61 20.20
N ARG A 686 75.72 -29.55 20.96
CA ARG A 686 77.08 -29.02 21.00
C ARG A 686 78.07 -29.93 21.82
N ILE A 687 77.61 -30.58 22.87
CA ILE A 687 78.39 -31.56 23.61
C ILE A 687 78.75 -32.73 22.68
N LEU A 688 77.81 -33.23 21.95
CA LEU A 688 77.98 -34.35 20.99
C LEU A 688 78.84 -34.00 19.76
N ALA A 689 78.69 -32.77 19.25
CA ALA A 689 79.62 -32.30 18.19
C ALA A 689 81.04 -32.14 18.63
N GLY A 690 81.25 -31.73 19.90
CA GLY A 690 82.56 -31.67 20.54
C GLY A 690 83.22 -33.05 20.80
N SER A 691 82.34 -34.07 21.11
CA SER A 691 82.82 -35.46 21.30
C SER A 691 83.21 -36.17 19.99
N LYS A 692 82.69 -35.77 18.85
CA LYS A 692 83.05 -36.35 17.54
C LYS A 692 84.31 -35.80 16.89
N LYS A 693 84.80 -34.62 17.38
CA LYS A 693 86.13 -34.05 16.98
C LYS A 693 87.17 -34.38 18.01
N LYS A 694 88.05 -35.37 17.72
CA LYS A 694 89.11 -35.90 18.57
C LYS A 694 90.25 -34.92 18.92
N ILE A 695 90.14 -33.64 18.47
CA ILE A 695 91.19 -32.61 18.74
C ILE A 695 90.47 -31.26 18.94
N CYS A 696 90.21 -30.91 20.17
CA CYS A 696 89.99 -29.51 20.59
C CYS A 696 90.12 -29.32 22.09
N THR A 697 91.21 -28.73 22.47
CA THR A 697 91.58 -28.33 23.85
C THR A 697 90.82 -27.09 24.38
N ARG A 698 89.79 -26.57 23.69
CA ARG A 698 88.97 -25.41 24.15
C ARG A 698 87.57 -25.85 24.50
N LYS A 699 87.19 -25.57 25.75
CA LYS A 699 85.79 -25.72 26.19
C LYS A 699 84.81 -24.91 25.24
N PRO A 700 83.81 -25.51 24.74
CA PRO A 700 82.83 -24.74 23.87
C PRO A 700 82.28 -23.51 24.63
N ARG A 701 82.23 -22.34 23.98
CA ARG A 701 81.65 -21.12 24.57
C ARG A 701 80.20 -21.34 24.95
N PHE A 702 79.70 -20.71 26.06
CA PHE A 702 78.29 -20.68 26.47
C PHE A 702 77.71 -22.05 27.03
N MET A 703 78.53 -22.86 27.66
CA MET A 703 78.12 -24.13 28.25
C MET A 703 77.80 -24.05 29.76
N SER A 704 78.03 -22.93 30.44
CA SER A 704 77.70 -22.70 31.81
C SER A 704 76.20 -22.63 32.04
N ALA A 705 75.66 -23.02 33.18
CA ALA A 705 74.23 -22.94 33.52
C ALA A 705 73.71 -21.52 33.40
N CYS A 706 74.50 -20.54 33.87
CA CYS A 706 74.15 -19.14 33.75
C CYS A 706 74.01 -18.68 32.28
N ALA A 707 74.96 -19.08 31.40
CA ALA A 707 74.90 -18.75 29.98
C ALA A 707 73.59 -19.37 29.24
N GLN A 708 73.17 -20.55 29.67
CA GLN A 708 72.00 -21.21 29.16
C GLN A 708 70.73 -20.53 29.62
N VAL A 709 70.64 -20.08 30.87
CA VAL A 709 69.53 -19.27 31.38
C VAL A 709 69.42 -17.93 30.64
N ILE A 710 70.60 -17.28 30.44
CA ILE A 710 70.64 -16.00 29.71
C ILE A 710 70.13 -16.18 28.26
N ILE A 711 70.53 -17.25 27.53
CA ILE A 711 70.07 -17.53 26.20
C ILE A 711 68.58 -17.80 26.20
N ALA A 712 68.04 -18.62 27.09
CA ALA A 712 66.66 -18.90 27.25
C ALA A 712 65.86 -17.61 27.55
N SER A 713 66.34 -16.74 28.44
CA SER A 713 65.73 -15.46 28.79
C SER A 713 65.74 -14.49 27.61
N ILE A 714 66.78 -14.44 26.77
CA ILE A 714 66.82 -13.63 25.58
C ILE A 714 65.69 -14.09 24.60
N LEU A 715 65.53 -15.40 24.37
CA LEU A 715 64.51 -15.95 23.51
C LEU A 715 63.08 -15.65 24.04
N ILE A 716 62.87 -15.75 25.36
CA ILE A 716 61.65 -15.42 26.03
C ILE A 716 61.33 -13.91 25.91
N SER A 717 62.37 -13.05 26.14
CA SER A 717 62.21 -11.59 26.01
C SER A 717 61.89 -11.16 24.59
N LEU A 718 62.46 -11.84 23.58
CA LEU A 718 62.12 -11.57 22.18
C LEU A 718 60.61 -11.82 21.87
N GLN A 719 60.08 -12.95 22.37
CA GLN A 719 58.65 -13.24 22.26
C GLN A 719 57.81 -12.23 23.06
N LEU A 720 58.20 -11.88 24.25
CA LEU A 720 57.50 -10.90 25.07
C LEU A 720 57.44 -9.53 24.37
N THR A 721 58.60 -9.07 23.82
CA THR A 721 58.67 -7.84 23.05
C THR A 721 57.74 -7.91 21.85
N LEU A 722 57.70 -9.02 21.09
CA LEU A 722 56.76 -9.21 19.95
C LEU A 722 55.31 -9.08 20.39
N VAL A 723 54.92 -9.79 21.48
CA VAL A 723 53.52 -9.74 21.98
C VAL A 723 53.18 -8.35 22.49
N VAL A 724 54.05 -7.66 23.22
CA VAL A 724 53.82 -6.30 23.73
C VAL A 724 53.72 -5.31 22.58
N THR A 725 54.59 -5.39 21.57
CA THR A 725 54.48 -4.53 20.38
C THR A 725 53.15 -4.72 19.67
N LEU A 726 52.70 -5.96 19.51
CA LEU A 726 51.38 -6.24 18.90
C LEU A 726 50.20 -5.76 19.77
N MET A 727 50.35 -5.73 21.11
CA MET A 727 49.34 -5.16 22.02
C MET A 727 49.27 -3.64 21.94
N ILE A 728 50.39 -2.97 21.66
CA ILE A 728 50.44 -1.52 21.48
C ILE A 728 49.87 -1.12 20.13
N MET A 729 50.22 -1.87 19.08
CA MET A 729 49.71 -1.64 17.72
C MET A 729 48.22 -1.93 17.63
N GLU A 730 47.74 -2.97 18.26
CA GLU A 730 46.34 -3.42 18.25
C GLU A 730 45.89 -3.77 19.67
N PRO A 731 45.37 -2.79 20.43
CA PRO A 731 44.94 -3.03 21.80
C PRO A 731 43.80 -4.04 21.86
N PRO A 732 43.93 -5.11 22.65
CA PRO A 732 42.91 -6.13 22.80
C PRO A 732 41.78 -5.60 23.68
N MET A 733 40.69 -5.15 23.03
CA MET A 733 39.48 -4.67 23.71
C MET A 733 38.30 -5.66 23.55
N PRO A 734 37.38 -5.70 24.49
CA PRO A 734 36.13 -6.45 24.31
C PRO A 734 35.29 -5.80 23.22
N ILE A 735 34.88 -6.57 22.23
CA ILE A 735 34.01 -6.13 21.11
C ILE A 735 32.84 -7.08 20.97
N LEU A 736 31.75 -6.56 20.41
CA LEU A 736 30.61 -7.36 20.01
C LEU A 736 30.86 -7.95 18.62
N SER A 737 30.69 -9.25 18.49
CA SER A 737 30.82 -9.99 17.25
C SER A 737 29.44 -10.50 16.84
N TYR A 738 29.13 -10.37 15.57
CA TYR A 738 27.84 -10.74 14.97
C TYR A 738 28.06 -11.89 13.97
N PRO A 739 28.21 -13.14 14.43
CA PRO A 739 28.39 -14.27 13.51
C PRO A 739 27.12 -14.59 12.71
N SER A 740 25.96 -14.24 13.25
CA SER A 740 24.67 -14.27 12.57
C SER A 740 23.82 -13.09 13.00
N ILE A 741 22.75 -12.83 12.26
CA ILE A 741 21.79 -11.74 12.56
C ILE A 741 21.12 -11.97 13.94
N LYS A 742 21.01 -13.23 14.37
CA LYS A 742 20.30 -13.65 15.59
C LYS A 742 21.21 -13.77 16.83
N GLU A 743 22.51 -13.62 16.68
CA GLU A 743 23.44 -13.89 17.77
C GLU A 743 24.48 -12.81 17.92
N VAL A 744 24.64 -12.36 19.16
CA VAL A 744 25.63 -11.37 19.55
C VAL A 744 26.56 -12.01 20.57
N TYR A 745 27.85 -12.09 20.25
CA TYR A 745 28.87 -12.61 21.15
C TYR A 745 29.79 -11.50 21.59
N LEU A 746 30.08 -11.48 22.91
CA LEU A 746 31.13 -10.63 23.47
C LEU A 746 32.45 -11.38 23.38
N ILE A 747 33.40 -10.88 22.60
CA ILE A 747 34.71 -11.48 22.38
C ILE A 747 35.82 -10.45 22.53
N CYS A 748 37.06 -10.93 22.77
CA CYS A 748 38.23 -10.05 22.71
C CYS A 748 38.62 -9.78 21.26
N ASN A 749 38.85 -8.52 20.90
CA ASN A 749 39.37 -8.16 19.59
C ASN A 749 40.75 -8.80 19.37
N THR A 750 40.87 -9.69 18.40
CA THR A 750 42.09 -10.36 18.05
C THR A 750 42.22 -10.43 16.53
N SER A 751 43.17 -9.65 15.99
CA SER A 751 43.44 -9.70 14.55
C SER A 751 44.13 -11.02 14.18
N ASN A 752 44.03 -11.41 12.93
CA ASN A 752 44.76 -12.59 12.42
C ASN A 752 46.26 -12.47 12.64
N LEU A 753 46.85 -11.26 12.48
CA LEU A 753 48.26 -10.99 12.73
C LEU A 753 48.63 -11.18 14.21
N GLY A 754 47.75 -10.76 15.11
CA GLY A 754 47.91 -10.90 16.56
C GLY A 754 47.99 -12.35 17.05
N VAL A 755 47.42 -13.29 16.27
CA VAL A 755 47.51 -14.75 16.54
C VAL A 755 48.67 -15.39 15.78
N VAL A 756 48.80 -15.09 14.48
CA VAL A 756 49.80 -15.74 13.62
C VAL A 756 51.24 -15.37 13.95
N ALA A 757 51.54 -14.12 14.34
CA ALA A 757 52.91 -13.70 14.59
C ALA A 757 53.50 -14.37 15.84
N PRO A 758 52.83 -14.38 17.04
CA PRO A 758 53.33 -15.15 18.20
C PRO A 758 53.41 -16.66 17.96
N LEU A 759 52.44 -17.21 17.21
CA LEU A 759 52.41 -18.61 16.83
C LEU A 759 53.54 -18.95 15.86
N GLY A 760 53.85 -18.11 14.91
CA GLY A 760 54.94 -18.24 13.95
C GLY A 760 56.31 -18.25 14.66
N TYR A 761 56.53 -17.35 15.62
CA TYR A 761 57.74 -17.36 16.46
C TYR A 761 57.88 -18.67 17.27
N ASN A 762 56.80 -19.10 17.92
CA ASN A 762 56.81 -20.38 18.65
C ASN A 762 57.03 -21.57 17.70
N GLY A 763 56.49 -21.52 16.47
CA GLY A 763 56.77 -22.48 15.42
C GLY A 763 58.24 -22.55 15.02
N LEU A 764 58.93 -21.41 14.91
CA LEU A 764 60.39 -21.35 14.68
C LEU A 764 61.17 -21.99 15.83
N LEU A 765 60.74 -21.76 17.06
CA LEU A 765 61.34 -22.42 18.22
C LEU A 765 61.15 -23.94 18.21
N ILE A 766 59.95 -24.41 17.91
CA ILE A 766 59.63 -25.83 17.78
C ILE A 766 60.43 -26.47 16.65
N MET A 767 60.50 -25.87 15.47
CA MET A 767 61.28 -26.32 14.33
C MET A 767 62.79 -26.40 14.68
N SER A 768 63.33 -25.35 15.34
CA SER A 768 64.73 -25.32 15.81
C SER A 768 65.01 -26.45 16.79
N CYS A 769 64.08 -26.67 17.74
CA CYS A 769 64.22 -27.75 18.73
C CYS A 769 64.14 -29.13 18.03
N THR A 770 63.20 -29.31 17.09
CA THR A 770 63.06 -30.52 16.32
C THR A 770 64.30 -30.84 15.47
N TYR A 771 64.87 -29.82 14.82
CA TYR A 771 66.14 -29.93 14.10
C TYR A 771 67.31 -30.38 15.04
N TYR A 772 67.46 -29.77 16.16
CA TYR A 772 68.53 -30.19 17.14
C TYR A 772 68.19 -31.58 17.68
N ALA A 773 66.94 -31.91 17.97
CA ALA A 773 66.53 -33.24 18.46
C ALA A 773 66.80 -34.31 17.37
N PHE A 774 66.53 -34.03 16.09
CA PHE A 774 66.87 -34.95 14.97
C PHE A 774 68.37 -35.12 14.83
N LYS A 775 69.13 -34.04 14.96
CA LYS A 775 70.65 -34.09 14.91
C LYS A 775 71.25 -34.91 16.02
N THR A 776 70.53 -35.05 17.14
CA THR A 776 71.00 -35.80 18.33
C THR A 776 70.37 -37.22 18.42
N ARG A 777 69.67 -37.71 17.41
CA ARG A 777 68.91 -39.00 17.40
C ARG A 777 69.83 -40.23 17.59
N ASN A 778 71.05 -40.17 17.04
CA ASN A 778 72.03 -41.28 17.09
C ASN A 778 72.94 -41.26 18.30
N VAL A 779 72.39 -40.96 19.47
CA VAL A 779 73.17 -40.90 20.76
C VAL A 779 73.09 -42.27 21.40
N PRO A 780 74.24 -42.73 22.07
CA PRO A 780 74.26 -43.97 22.82
C PRO A 780 73.23 -43.99 23.96
N ALA A 781 72.83 -45.23 24.34
CA ALA A 781 71.69 -45.51 25.22
C ALA A 781 71.68 -44.76 26.58
N ASN A 782 72.78 -44.23 27.02
CA ASN A 782 72.88 -43.47 28.26
C ASN A 782 72.35 -42.02 28.26
N PHE A 783 71.98 -41.48 27.08
CA PHE A 783 71.41 -40.15 26.91
C PHE A 783 69.91 -40.18 26.51
N ASN A 784 69.08 -40.93 27.27
CA ASN A 784 67.67 -41.09 27.01
C ASN A 784 66.90 -39.79 26.96
N GLU A 785 67.38 -38.68 27.53
CA GLU A 785 66.65 -37.38 27.55
C GLU A 785 66.40 -36.81 26.12
N ALA A 786 67.35 -37.01 25.22
CA ALA A 786 67.22 -36.54 23.84
C ALA A 786 66.02 -37.19 23.07
N LYS A 787 65.73 -38.47 23.40
CA LYS A 787 64.61 -39.20 22.83
C LYS A 787 63.26 -38.61 23.33
N TYR A 788 63.17 -38.33 24.62
CA TYR A 788 61.93 -37.77 25.20
C TYR A 788 61.67 -36.34 24.69
N ILE A 789 62.74 -35.52 24.56
CA ILE A 789 62.61 -34.20 23.95
C ILE A 789 62.15 -34.29 22.47
N ALA A 790 62.78 -35.24 21.71
CA ALA A 790 62.39 -35.44 20.32
C ALA A 790 60.90 -35.83 20.19
N PHE A 791 60.44 -36.77 21.02
CA PHE A 791 59.04 -37.21 21.03
C PHE A 791 58.08 -36.07 21.40
N THR A 792 58.41 -35.29 22.46
CA THR A 792 57.68 -34.12 22.88
C THR A 792 57.52 -33.14 21.68
N MET A 793 58.61 -32.87 20.97
CA MET A 793 58.59 -31.89 19.90
C MET A 793 57.76 -32.35 18.70
N TYR A 794 57.86 -33.63 18.31
CA TYR A 794 57.05 -34.19 17.22
C TYR A 794 55.57 -34.15 17.56
N THR A 795 55.19 -34.56 18.78
CA THR A 795 53.79 -34.53 19.22
C THR A 795 53.26 -33.09 19.30
N THR A 796 54.05 -32.17 19.83
CA THR A 796 53.70 -30.76 19.90
C THR A 796 53.54 -30.13 18.51
N CYS A 797 54.40 -30.50 17.55
CA CYS A 797 54.30 -30.04 16.17
C CYS A 797 52.97 -30.47 15.54
N ILE A 798 52.52 -31.74 15.76
CA ILE A 798 51.25 -32.24 15.29
C ILE A 798 50.08 -31.45 15.90
N ILE A 799 50.11 -31.19 17.20
CA ILE A 799 49.06 -30.42 17.91
C ILE A 799 48.90 -29.02 17.31
N TRP A 800 50.01 -28.31 17.10
CA TRP A 800 49.98 -26.95 16.55
C TRP A 800 49.65 -26.92 15.05
N LEU A 801 50.01 -27.97 14.27
CA LEU A 801 49.56 -28.12 12.87
C LEU A 801 48.07 -28.39 12.78
N ALA A 802 47.51 -29.17 13.69
CA ALA A 802 46.07 -29.37 13.76
C ALA A 802 45.32 -28.14 14.27
N PHE A 803 45.94 -27.38 15.16
CA PHE A 803 45.31 -26.14 15.69
C PHE A 803 45.00 -25.11 14.64
N VAL A 804 45.86 -24.88 13.63
CA VAL A 804 45.69 -23.81 12.63
C VAL A 804 44.40 -23.97 11.85
N PRO A 805 44.13 -25.09 11.15
CA PRO A 805 42.90 -25.23 10.39
C PRO A 805 41.64 -25.20 11.27
N ILE A 806 41.69 -25.76 12.47
CA ILE A 806 40.55 -25.77 13.39
C ILE A 806 40.28 -24.36 13.93
N TYR A 807 41.30 -23.58 14.25
CA TYR A 807 41.13 -22.20 14.75
C TYR A 807 40.51 -21.26 13.71
N PHE A 808 40.95 -21.36 12.45
CA PHE A 808 40.44 -20.50 11.40
C PHE A 808 39.15 -21.02 10.78
N GLY A 809 38.86 -22.32 10.85
CA GLY A 809 37.67 -22.95 10.29
C GLY A 809 36.47 -23.09 11.24
N SER A 810 36.65 -22.81 12.55
CA SER A 810 35.58 -22.96 13.55
C SER A 810 35.22 -21.64 14.26
N ASN A 811 33.98 -21.56 14.73
CA ASN A 811 33.50 -20.45 15.57
C ASN A 811 33.97 -20.59 17.06
N TYR A 812 34.46 -21.76 17.44
CA TYR A 812 34.85 -22.08 18.81
C TYR A 812 36.35 -21.76 19.11
N LYS A 813 36.81 -20.59 18.67
CA LYS A 813 38.21 -20.17 18.72
C LYS A 813 38.81 -20.22 20.14
N ILE A 814 38.04 -19.80 21.16
CA ILE A 814 38.46 -19.74 22.56
C ILE A 814 38.72 -21.15 23.11
N ILE A 815 37.77 -22.04 22.90
CA ILE A 815 37.84 -23.43 23.36
C ILE A 815 38.99 -24.18 22.68
N THR A 816 39.11 -24.03 21.35
CA THR A 816 40.19 -24.62 20.54
C THR A 816 41.55 -24.18 21.04
N THR A 817 41.73 -22.88 21.36
CA THR A 817 42.99 -22.35 21.90
C THR A 817 43.29 -22.93 23.30
N SER A 818 42.26 -22.99 24.17
CA SER A 818 42.40 -23.54 25.53
C SER A 818 42.88 -25.00 25.52
N PHE A 819 42.22 -25.84 24.69
CA PHE A 819 42.61 -27.25 24.56
C PHE A 819 43.98 -27.43 23.90
N ALA A 820 44.33 -26.68 22.87
CA ALA A 820 45.62 -26.77 22.20
C ALA A 820 46.78 -26.42 23.15
N VAL A 821 46.66 -25.34 23.91
CA VAL A 821 47.67 -24.95 24.92
C VAL A 821 47.76 -26.00 26.01
N SER A 822 46.64 -26.41 26.62
CA SER A 822 46.65 -27.41 27.70
C SER A 822 47.22 -28.76 27.27
N LEU A 823 46.87 -29.23 26.08
CA LEU A 823 47.37 -30.48 25.52
C LEU A 823 48.88 -30.41 25.24
N SER A 824 49.31 -29.28 24.67
CA SER A 824 50.73 -29.04 24.39
C SER A 824 51.61 -29.08 25.67
N VAL A 825 51.15 -28.40 26.75
CA VAL A 825 51.91 -28.42 28.03
C VAL A 825 51.78 -29.76 28.74
N THR A 826 50.69 -30.50 28.57
CA THR A 826 50.51 -31.88 29.09
C THR A 826 51.52 -32.85 28.45
N VAL A 827 51.68 -32.75 27.13
CA VAL A 827 52.68 -33.56 26.42
C VAL A 827 54.09 -33.22 26.93
N ALA A 828 54.42 -31.94 27.11
CA ALA A 828 55.68 -31.53 27.66
C ALA A 828 55.91 -32.06 29.12
N LEU A 829 54.89 -31.95 29.98
CA LEU A 829 54.89 -32.44 31.32
C LEU A 829 55.10 -33.95 31.37
N SER A 830 54.27 -34.72 30.61
CA SER A 830 54.29 -36.18 30.63
C SER A 830 55.60 -36.74 30.05
N CYS A 831 56.02 -36.31 28.89
CA CYS A 831 57.19 -36.85 28.21
C CYS A 831 58.51 -36.46 28.85
N MET A 832 58.63 -35.23 29.40
CA MET A 832 59.89 -34.73 29.96
C MET A 832 60.08 -35.06 31.41
N PHE A 833 59.00 -35.10 32.20
CA PHE A 833 59.11 -35.21 33.64
C PHE A 833 58.75 -36.61 34.20
N THR A 834 57.75 -37.32 33.58
CA THR A 834 57.38 -38.65 34.10
C THR A 834 58.48 -39.65 34.14
N PRO A 835 59.36 -39.76 33.14
CA PRO A 835 60.51 -40.70 33.24
C PRO A 835 61.48 -40.34 34.40
N LYS A 836 61.60 -39.04 34.68
CA LYS A 836 62.48 -38.58 35.76
C LYS A 836 61.85 -38.82 37.15
N MET A 837 60.58 -38.56 37.26
CA MET A 837 59.78 -38.86 38.43
C MET A 837 59.82 -40.35 38.79
N TYR A 838 59.66 -41.21 37.72
CA TYR A 838 59.83 -42.67 37.93
C TYR A 838 61.16 -43.08 38.50
N ILE A 839 62.26 -42.47 38.06
CA ILE A 839 63.59 -42.74 38.58
C ILE A 839 63.71 -42.20 40.00
N ILE A 840 63.19 -41.00 40.31
CA ILE A 840 63.34 -40.37 41.64
C ILE A 840 62.50 -41.12 42.70
N ILE A 841 61.23 -41.49 42.32
CA ILE A 841 60.27 -42.06 43.29
C ILE A 841 60.33 -43.59 43.33
N ALA A 842 60.20 -44.22 42.17
CA ALA A 842 59.94 -45.68 42.02
C ALA A 842 61.21 -46.48 41.92
N LYS A 843 62.40 -45.91 41.47
CA LYS A 843 63.63 -46.64 41.34
C LYS A 843 64.82 -45.74 41.81
N PRO A 844 64.87 -45.37 43.07
CA PRO A 844 65.98 -44.50 43.61
C PRO A 844 67.33 -45.11 43.48
N GLU A 845 67.44 -46.43 43.43
CA GLU A 845 68.66 -47.19 43.20
C GLU A 845 69.39 -46.80 41.86
N ARG A 846 68.59 -46.42 40.84
CA ARG A 846 69.07 -45.93 39.52
C ARG A 846 69.52 -44.45 39.56
N ASN A 847 69.31 -43.74 40.66
CA ASN A 847 69.66 -42.33 40.79
C ASN A 847 71.13 -42.14 41.28
N VAL A 848 72.05 -42.90 40.73
CA VAL A 848 73.46 -42.86 41.04
C VAL A 848 74.25 -42.18 39.92
N ARG A 849 75.40 -41.55 40.33
CA ARG A 849 76.22 -40.73 39.41
C ARG A 849 76.73 -41.52 38.22
N SER A 850 76.99 -42.83 38.40
CA SER A 850 77.49 -43.75 37.39
C SER A 850 76.51 -44.04 36.29
N ALA A 851 75.15 -43.99 36.54
CA ALA A 851 74.13 -44.21 35.59
C ALA A 851 73.95 -43.06 34.58
N PHE A 852 74.43 -41.89 34.90
CA PHE A 852 74.36 -40.66 34.07
C PHE A 852 75.75 -40.20 33.56
N THR A 853 76.78 -40.85 33.80
CA THR A 853 78.12 -40.60 33.27
C THR A 853 78.49 -41.75 32.34
N THR A 854 78.84 -41.45 31.13
CA THR A 854 79.34 -42.38 30.12
C THR A 854 80.71 -42.90 30.59
N SER A 855 80.69 -44.12 31.12
CA SER A 855 81.89 -44.90 31.23
C SER A 855 82.21 -45.46 29.85
N ASP A 856 83.42 -45.17 29.40
CA ASP A 856 84.09 -45.57 28.16
C ASP A 856 83.90 -44.61 26.99
N VAL A 857 85.03 -43.89 26.78
CA VAL A 857 85.47 -43.12 25.59
C VAL A 857 85.46 -41.58 25.72
N VAL A 858 85.26 -40.94 26.86
CA VAL A 858 85.77 -39.57 27.00
C VAL A 858 86.34 -39.40 28.46
N ARG A 859 87.57 -39.71 28.68
CA ARG A 859 88.36 -39.12 29.80
C ARG A 859 88.45 -37.62 29.50
N MET A 860 87.61 -36.81 30.07
CA MET A 860 87.93 -35.41 30.24
C MET A 860 88.83 -35.36 31.48
N HIS A 861 90.07 -35.12 31.25
CA HIS A 861 91.01 -34.73 32.26
C HIS A 861 90.50 -33.42 32.90
N VAL A 862 90.00 -33.50 34.07
CA VAL A 862 89.97 -32.35 34.99
C VAL A 862 91.36 -32.15 35.46
N GLY A 863 92.16 -31.35 34.77
CA GLY A 863 93.36 -30.82 35.28
C GLY A 863 93.03 -29.72 36.25
N ASP A 864 93.38 -29.98 37.55
CA ASP A 864 93.66 -28.94 38.54
C ASP A 864 94.81 -28.10 38.04
N GLY A 865 94.65 -26.81 37.95
CA GLY A 865 95.66 -25.82 37.55
C GLY A 865 95.13 -24.44 37.93
N LYS A 866 95.57 -24.08 39.12
CA LYS A 866 95.57 -22.68 39.58
C LYS A 866 96.40 -21.82 38.66
N THR A 867 95.86 -20.67 38.28
CA THR A 867 96.42 -19.31 38.55
C THR A 867 96.04 -18.35 37.44
N PRO A 868 96.14 -17.06 37.73
CA PRO A 868 95.14 -16.08 37.26
C PRO A 868 95.76 -15.26 36.08
N CYS A 869 94.99 -14.52 35.43
CA CYS A 869 95.29 -13.15 35.02
C CYS A 869 94.41 -12.56 33.99
N ARG A 870 93.90 -11.47 34.35
CA ARG A 870 93.88 -10.14 33.71
C ARG A 870 93.24 -10.00 32.34
N SER A 871 92.10 -9.31 32.43
CA SER A 871 91.84 -7.98 31.88
C SER A 871 91.89 -7.75 30.39
N ASN A 872 90.86 -7.09 29.94
CA ASN A 872 90.75 -6.21 28.76
C ASN A 872 90.71 -6.91 27.39
N THR A 873 89.62 -6.89 26.70
CA THR A 873 89.25 -5.76 25.93
C THR A 873 87.88 -6.09 25.16
N PHE A 874 86.90 -5.44 25.56
CA PHE A 874 85.72 -5.17 24.67
C PHE A 874 86.24 -4.32 23.53
N LEU A 875 85.67 -4.46 22.37
CA LEU A 875 85.83 -3.67 21.13
C LEU A 875 86.92 -4.19 20.15
N SER A 876 86.58 -5.08 19.27
CA SER A 876 87.02 -5.01 17.87
C SER A 876 86.45 -6.19 17.06
N ILE A 877 85.20 -6.18 16.58
CA ILE A 877 84.72 -6.91 15.42
C ILE A 877 83.63 -6.06 14.72
N PHE A 878 84.10 -4.94 14.22
CA PHE A 878 83.49 -4.29 13.07
C PHE A 878 84.65 -3.71 12.24
N ARG A 879 85.09 -4.47 11.28
CA ARG A 879 85.73 -3.87 10.09
C ARG A 879 85.68 -4.83 8.85
N ARG A 880 85.15 -4.36 7.85
CA ARG A 880 85.13 -4.80 6.42
C ARG A 880 86.42 -5.33 5.89
N LYS A 881 86.43 -6.27 4.98
CA LYS A 881 87.09 -6.12 3.63
C LYS A 881 86.55 -7.16 2.65
N LYS A 882 86.09 -6.60 1.57
CA LYS A 882 86.02 -7.15 0.19
C LYS A 882 87.44 -6.87 -0.43
N PRO A 883 87.81 -7.30 -1.62
CA PRO A 883 87.38 -8.41 -2.55
C PRO A 883 88.57 -9.15 -3.23
N SER A 884 88.33 -10.11 -4.15
CA SER A 884 88.97 -10.28 -5.48
C SER A 884 88.79 -11.73 -5.98
N ALA A 885 88.14 -11.79 -7.07
CA ALA A 885 88.34 -12.29 -8.42
C ALA A 885 89.29 -13.46 -8.70
N GLY A 886 88.78 -14.32 -9.56
CA GLY A 886 89.61 -15.30 -10.29
C GLY A 886 88.90 -16.58 -10.66
N ASN A 887 88.27 -16.55 -11.77
CA ASN A 887 88.38 -17.33 -13.00
C ASN A 887 88.84 -18.80 -12.90
N THR A 888 88.16 -19.74 -13.38
CA THR A 888 88.14 -20.37 -14.76
C THR A 888 87.56 -21.76 -14.72
N LYS A 889 86.57 -21.93 -15.52
CA LYS A 889 86.45 -22.75 -16.74
C LYS A 889 86.38 -24.28 -16.66
N TRP A 890 85.35 -24.78 -17.33
CA TRP A 890 85.21 -25.94 -18.19
C TRP A 890 84.96 -27.29 -17.53
N LYS A 891 84.15 -28.23 -17.97
CA LYS A 891 83.41 -28.57 -19.23
C LYS A 891 82.45 -29.72 -18.91
N THR A 892 81.31 -29.72 -19.53
CA THR A 892 80.65 -30.75 -20.42
C THR A 892 80.73 -32.22 -20.00
N SER A 893 79.64 -32.96 -19.97
CA SER A 893 78.86 -33.63 -21.00
C SER A 893 77.91 -34.59 -20.31
N ALA A 894 76.70 -34.61 -20.72
CA ALA A 894 75.98 -35.24 -21.75
C ALA A 894 75.48 -36.66 -21.46
N GLU A 895 74.30 -36.85 -21.90
CA GLU A 895 73.64 -38.10 -22.26
C GLU A 895 73.14 -39.04 -21.12
N GLY A 896 72.01 -39.54 -21.12
CA GLY A 896 70.91 -39.64 -22.09
C GLY A 896 69.85 -40.63 -21.58
N THR A 897 68.75 -40.39 -22.13
CA THR A 897 67.78 -41.41 -22.59
C THR A 897 67.10 -42.33 -21.57
N THR A 898 65.81 -42.14 -21.56
CA THR A 898 64.70 -42.81 -22.23
C THR A 898 63.83 -43.75 -21.39
N HIS A 899 62.55 -43.54 -21.74
CA HIS A 899 61.41 -44.52 -21.83
C HIS A 899 60.81 -45.03 -20.53
N VAL A 900 59.59 -45.07 -20.41
CA VAL A 900 58.36 -45.33 -21.16
C VAL A 900 57.28 -45.78 -20.21
N ALA A 901 56.16 -45.19 -20.36
CA ALA A 901 54.87 -45.69 -20.63
C ALA A 901 54.05 -46.43 -19.57
N GLN A 902 52.85 -45.93 -19.47
CA GLN A 902 51.56 -46.67 -19.66
C GLN A 902 51.10 -47.49 -18.48
N THR A 903 49.89 -47.63 -18.15
CA THR A 903 48.57 -47.48 -18.82
C THR A 903 47.46 -47.82 -17.85
N ILE A 904 46.27 -47.26 -18.10
CA ILE A 904 44.96 -47.96 -18.20
C ILE A 904 44.31 -48.25 -16.82
N SER A 905 43.04 -48.13 -16.59
CA SER A 905 41.78 -47.81 -17.27
C SER A 905 40.62 -47.83 -16.29
N ALA A 906 39.67 -47.08 -16.54
CA ALA A 906 38.29 -47.33 -17.01
C ALA A 906 37.39 -47.94 -15.91
N CYS A 907 36.16 -47.74 -15.81
CA CYS A 907 34.99 -47.57 -16.67
C CYS A 907 33.84 -47.01 -15.80
N GLU A 908 33.00 -46.29 -16.38
CA GLU A 908 31.63 -46.46 -16.91
C GLU A 908 30.56 -46.23 -15.79
N ASP A 909 29.39 -45.73 -15.99
CA ASP A 909 28.66 -45.27 -17.18
C ASP A 909 27.35 -44.60 -16.80
N GLN A 910 26.79 -43.86 -17.74
CA GLN A 910 25.38 -43.55 -18.04
C GLN A 910 24.64 -42.49 -17.20
N GLY A 911 23.93 -41.62 -17.75
CA GLY A 911 23.54 -41.35 -19.12
C GLY A 911 22.41 -40.31 -19.20
N ASN A 912 22.46 -39.52 -20.26
CA ASN A 912 21.34 -39.01 -21.07
C ASN A 912 20.45 -37.88 -20.52
N ARG A 913 20.08 -36.87 -21.22
CA ARG A 913 20.11 -36.35 -22.63
C ARG A 913 19.60 -34.93 -22.60
N ILE A 914 20.29 -33.97 -23.26
CA ILE A 914 19.95 -33.30 -24.54
C ILE A 914 18.75 -32.32 -24.40
N ILE A 915 18.87 -30.98 -24.65
CA ILE A 915 19.00 -30.33 -25.96
C ILE A 915 19.40 -28.84 -25.75
N LYS A 916 20.41 -28.42 -26.47
CA LYS A 916 20.66 -27.07 -26.99
C LYS A 916 20.00 -26.96 -28.40
N PRO A 917 19.93 -25.88 -29.14
CA PRO A 917 20.89 -24.78 -29.26
C PRO A 917 20.35 -23.39 -29.62
N ASP A 918 21.28 -22.46 -29.66
CA ASP A 918 21.67 -21.45 -30.68
C ASP A 918 20.91 -20.09 -30.63
N SER A 919 21.48 -19.00 -30.90
CA SER A 919 22.77 -18.51 -31.30
C SER A 919 22.69 -16.99 -31.47
N CYS A 920 23.84 -16.31 -31.33
CA CYS A 920 24.30 -15.12 -32.08
C CYS A 920 23.52 -13.78 -31.89
N ASP A 921 24.10 -12.67 -31.75
CA ASP A 921 25.39 -12.03 -31.95
C ASP A 921 25.26 -10.51 -31.76
N LYS A 922 26.34 -9.86 -31.29
CA LYS A 922 26.86 -8.52 -31.60
C LYS A 922 26.23 -7.26 -30.96
N ALA A 923 26.86 -6.74 -29.98
CA ALA A 923 27.85 -5.62 -30.01
C ALA A 923 27.32 -4.25 -30.47
N HIS A 924 27.36 -3.25 -29.66
CA HIS A 924 28.23 -2.06 -29.72
C HIS A 924 27.99 -1.05 -28.61
N ASN A 925 29.02 -0.76 -27.86
CA ASN A 925 29.54 0.51 -27.37
C ASN A 925 28.68 1.79 -27.51
N GLN A 926 28.48 2.57 -26.42
CA GLN A 926 29.21 3.78 -26.13
C GLN A 926 28.62 4.58 -24.94
N ARG A 927 29.50 4.82 -23.94
CA ARG A 927 29.78 6.07 -23.20
C ARG A 927 28.67 6.95 -22.64
N LEU A 928 28.81 7.11 -21.33
CA LEU A 928 28.41 8.24 -20.47
C LEU A 928 28.83 9.63 -21.02
N PRO A 929 28.20 10.76 -20.59
CA PRO A 929 28.72 11.43 -19.40
C PRO A 929 27.65 12.01 -18.44
N SER A 930 28.16 12.28 -17.25
CA SER A 930 27.70 12.97 -16.07
C SER A 930 27.24 14.42 -16.29
N ALA A 931 26.33 14.90 -15.44
CA ALA A 931 26.35 16.19 -14.72
C ALA A 931 25.09 16.33 -13.87
N GLU A 932 25.24 16.37 -12.58
CA GLU A 932 24.92 17.41 -11.59
C GLU A 932 23.83 18.42 -11.94
N GLN A 933 22.79 18.55 -11.09
CA GLN A 933 22.47 19.72 -10.26
C GLN A 933 21.12 19.58 -9.53
N GLU A 934 21.15 19.62 -8.23
CA GLU A 934 20.08 20.06 -7.30
C GLU A 934 19.90 21.60 -7.37
N PRO A 935 19.02 22.20 -6.50
CA PRO A 935 17.61 21.99 -6.19
C PRO A 935 16.78 23.29 -6.34
N HIS A 936 15.46 23.23 -6.25
CA HIS A 936 14.67 24.36 -5.74
C HIS A 936 13.35 23.94 -5.09
N ILE A 937 13.24 24.32 -3.83
CA ILE A 937 12.12 24.53 -2.95
C ILE A 937 11.07 25.45 -3.59
N PHE A 938 9.78 25.11 -3.53
CA PHE A 938 8.73 26.06 -3.22
C PHE A 938 7.56 25.40 -2.46
N ARG A 939 7.27 25.99 -1.31
CA ARG A 939 6.03 25.85 -0.53
C ARG A 939 4.89 26.57 -1.28
N TYR A 940 3.72 25.97 -1.33
CA TYR A 940 2.48 26.53 -0.79
C TYR A 940 1.55 25.37 -0.45
#